data_5d44b112a8087a6473098b94f99b53e4
#
_entry.id   5d44b112a8087a6473098b94f99b53e4
#
_cell.length_a   1.000
_cell.length_b   1.000
_cell.length_c   1.000
_cell.angle_alpha   90.00
_cell.angle_beta   90.00
_cell.angle_gamma   90.00
#
_symmetry.space_group_name_H-M   'P 1'
#
loop_
_entity.id
_entity.type
_entity.pdbx_description
1 polymer ?
#
loop_
_entity_poly.entity_id
_entity_poly.type
_entity_poly.pdbx_seq_one_letter_code
_entity_poly.pdbx_strand_id
1 'polypeptide(L)'
;MEKNRKFLRMLSLALSLVLGILQAGLFFGTARAEEDTANNRFNVVIVSDASGSMRSTDPEGLRFEAINQFTNLLAEQGNLLGAVSFADNINATEELTKVDTSEAKQKITDTLKNTPANGDTNIGEALQKAVDMLDTAGDKNLPSIILFLSDGNTDLKDKKDLENSLNMKADAIQTAREKNIAIYSVCLNANKKADVSEMEQISMATGGEFREVTAANDLQEVFNSFYNLIYGTSTTQLLDSAFDDSGVLETKFNVPGLGVEEINIIIYGKISEVELYDGSGQKKEVSPMEYNTFTMIKSTEVSAGEWNLVTKGTAGNHIKINMVYNTNLKVELKTEALGNITNPKDSIKFEAYLSAGDIKADSSNIGGYEAKLILSDAYGAEIDTFPMSITGDHFELSQNLANGVYFAKVNVTGNSLDKTSESLGPIEVSDKALTEEEKNNTPPVPVSEKIKKTVYIIPFKDNSITFDLKGLAKDAEDQNLHYMVASSSFIEGKDYSLDDNFVLKLYHYSLSRGDFDIKATDSKGLSCNISIVVKSINVGVVTAIAVLIIGLIVLAVMGYLAYKIWGTPFGGPITVKSEKGGDKKEQTITKKTGRLPLSRFRVHNIGFDTKKTYFEASGKPYIFMCSSKEFYCNGKLTKRAKISNNIPVNVKPNKESADIITVEYQSRLKERKNSRRARK
;
A
#
# COMPACT_ATOMS: atom_id res chain seq x y z
N MET A 1 -32.86 22.54 -30.25
CA MET A 1 -32.12 21.34 -30.68
C MET A 1 -30.62 21.39 -30.38
N GLU A 2 -29.99 22.56 -30.44
CA GLU A 2 -28.53 22.69 -30.25
C GLU A 2 -28.03 22.49 -28.79
N LYS A 3 -28.84 22.78 -27.77
CA LYS A 3 -28.52 22.53 -26.36
C LYS A 3 -28.51 21.02 -26.02
N ASN A 4 -29.35 20.22 -26.66
CA ASN A 4 -29.38 18.78 -26.44
C ASN A 4 -28.18 18.08 -27.12
N ARG A 5 -27.62 18.62 -28.20
CA ARG A 5 -26.41 18.10 -28.85
C ARG A 5 -25.15 18.37 -28.02
N LYS A 6 -25.08 19.51 -27.31
CA LYS A 6 -23.94 19.79 -26.40
C LYS A 6 -23.96 18.91 -25.16
N PHE A 7 -25.13 18.63 -24.60
CA PHE A 7 -25.29 17.74 -23.45
C PHE A 7 -24.96 16.28 -23.82
N LEU A 8 -25.43 15.79 -24.97
CA LEU A 8 -25.06 14.46 -25.47
C LEU A 8 -23.55 14.33 -25.80
N ARG A 9 -22.90 15.40 -26.28
CA ARG A 9 -21.46 15.41 -26.52
C ARG A 9 -20.64 15.41 -25.22
N MET A 10 -21.10 16.09 -24.17
CA MET A 10 -20.47 16.04 -22.84
C MET A 10 -20.65 14.64 -22.19
N LEU A 11 -21.80 14.02 -22.36
CA LEU A 11 -22.06 12.68 -21.86
C LEU A 11 -21.22 11.62 -22.61
N SER A 12 -21.02 11.77 -23.93
CA SER A 12 -20.16 10.87 -24.71
C SER A 12 -18.67 11.06 -24.41
N LEU A 13 -18.23 12.29 -24.09
CA LEU A 13 -16.84 12.56 -23.67
C LEU A 13 -16.55 11.98 -22.27
N ALA A 14 -17.51 12.08 -21.36
CA ALA A 14 -17.37 11.46 -20.03
C ALA A 14 -17.33 9.93 -20.12
N LEU A 15 -18.14 9.32 -20.99
CA LEU A 15 -18.15 7.87 -21.20
C LEU A 15 -16.85 7.39 -21.88
N SER A 16 -16.29 8.20 -22.80
CA SER A 16 -15.01 7.88 -23.47
C SER A 16 -13.80 8.00 -22.53
N LEU A 17 -13.86 8.92 -21.57
CA LEU A 17 -12.80 9.06 -20.54
C LEU A 17 -12.80 7.87 -19.57
N VAL A 18 -13.96 7.37 -19.19
CA VAL A 18 -14.10 6.18 -18.34
C VAL A 18 -13.66 4.90 -19.03
N LEU A 19 -13.90 4.76 -20.35
CA LEU A 19 -13.41 3.63 -21.14
C LEU A 19 -11.90 3.69 -21.42
N GLY A 20 -11.31 4.89 -21.51
CA GLY A 20 -9.87 5.07 -21.74
C GLY A 20 -9.01 4.71 -20.52
N ILE A 21 -9.53 4.86 -19.32
CA ILE A 21 -8.84 4.48 -18.06
C ILE A 21 -8.85 2.95 -17.85
N LEU A 22 -9.78 2.23 -18.46
CA LEU A 22 -9.89 0.78 -18.37
C LEU A 22 -8.94 0.01 -19.33
N GLN A 23 -8.28 0.68 -20.28
CA GLN A 23 -7.40 0.05 -21.27
C GLN A 23 -5.90 0.28 -21.07
N ALA A 24 -5.47 1.08 -20.09
CA ALA A 24 -4.05 1.39 -19.85
C ALA A 24 -3.32 0.38 -18.94
N GLY A 25 -3.92 -0.73 -18.58
CA GLY A 25 -3.40 -1.71 -17.63
C GLY A 25 -2.84 -3.00 -18.23
N LEU A 26 -2.26 -2.98 -19.43
CA LEU A 26 -1.64 -4.17 -20.01
C LEU A 26 -0.33 -3.76 -20.71
N PHE A 27 0.76 -4.13 -20.14
CA PHE A 27 2.07 -4.48 -20.70
C PHE A 27 3.19 -4.10 -19.71
N PHE A 28 3.76 -5.09 -19.03
CA PHE A 28 5.20 -5.16 -18.80
C PHE A 28 5.57 -6.60 -18.46
N GLY A 29 6.43 -7.15 -19.31
CA GLY A 29 7.05 -8.45 -19.14
C GLY A 29 8.27 -8.34 -18.22
N THR A 30 8.49 -9.39 -17.46
CA THR A 30 9.61 -9.56 -16.53
C THR A 30 10.86 -10.03 -17.28
N ALA A 31 11.91 -9.24 -17.21
CA ALA A 31 13.28 -9.72 -17.41
C ALA A 31 13.90 -9.95 -16.03
N ARG A 32 14.32 -11.19 -15.77
CA ARG A 32 15.03 -11.59 -14.56
C ARG A 32 16.50 -11.26 -14.77
N ALA A 33 17.06 -10.37 -13.97
CA ALA A 33 18.50 -10.17 -13.86
C ALA A 33 19.01 -11.00 -12.68
N GLU A 34 20.06 -11.79 -12.90
CA GLU A 34 20.82 -12.45 -11.83
C GLU A 34 21.47 -11.36 -10.95
N GLU A 35 21.16 -11.38 -9.66
CA GLU A 35 21.74 -10.44 -8.69
C GLU A 35 23.09 -10.96 -8.18
N ASP A 36 24.11 -10.17 -8.44
CA ASP A 36 25.40 -10.25 -7.76
C ASP A 36 25.28 -9.55 -6.40
N THR A 37 24.81 -10.28 -5.37
CA THR A 37 24.58 -9.76 -4.01
C THR A 37 25.88 -9.59 -3.22
N ALA A 38 26.84 -8.88 -3.78
CA ALA A 38 28.19 -8.83 -3.23
C ALA A 38 28.43 -7.70 -2.20
N ASN A 39 27.45 -6.87 -1.85
CA ASN A 39 27.70 -5.77 -0.93
C ASN A 39 26.54 -5.60 0.06
N ASN A 40 26.86 -5.60 1.37
CA ASN A 40 25.94 -5.21 2.45
C ASN A 40 25.56 -3.72 2.36
N ARG A 41 24.93 -3.33 1.27
CA ARG A 41 24.46 -1.98 0.95
C ARG A 41 23.00 -2.06 0.55
N PHE A 42 22.23 -1.05 0.92
CA PHE A 42 20.77 -1.06 0.78
C PHE A 42 20.24 0.30 0.33
N ASN A 43 19.10 0.27 -0.34
CA ASN A 43 18.18 1.40 -0.41
C ASN A 43 17.25 1.33 0.80
N VAL A 44 17.23 2.34 1.64
CA VAL A 44 16.43 2.35 2.86
C VAL A 44 15.53 3.58 2.89
N VAL A 45 14.23 3.41 3.12
CA VAL A 45 13.34 4.52 3.47
C VAL A 45 12.80 4.31 4.88
N ILE A 46 13.00 5.31 5.74
CA ILE A 46 12.46 5.32 7.10
C ILE A 46 11.13 6.07 7.07
N VAL A 47 10.06 5.39 7.45
CA VAL A 47 8.71 5.95 7.56
C VAL A 47 8.37 6.09 9.02
N SER A 48 8.19 7.32 9.51
CA SER A 48 7.93 7.61 10.92
C SER A 48 6.62 8.34 11.09
N ASP A 49 5.76 7.76 11.92
CA ASP A 49 4.51 8.36 12.35
C ASP A 49 4.76 9.62 13.19
N ALA A 50 4.04 10.68 12.86
CA ALA A 50 3.97 11.93 13.60
C ALA A 50 2.51 12.31 13.92
N SER A 51 1.62 11.32 14.03
CA SER A 51 0.23 11.51 14.46
C SER A 51 0.14 11.98 15.91
N GLY A 52 -1.05 12.43 16.30
CA GLY A 52 -1.27 13.01 17.62
C GLY A 52 -1.06 12.05 18.80
N SER A 53 -1.24 10.73 18.59
CA SER A 53 -1.04 9.65 19.56
C SER A 53 0.41 9.51 20.00
N MET A 54 1.37 9.78 19.10
CA MET A 54 2.81 9.71 19.36
C MET A 54 3.26 10.58 20.54
N ARG A 55 2.52 11.63 20.90
CA ARG A 55 2.78 12.44 22.11
C ARG A 55 2.64 11.64 23.41
N SER A 56 1.84 10.58 23.40
CA SER A 56 1.60 9.73 24.57
C SER A 56 2.35 8.40 24.53
N THR A 57 2.65 7.89 23.36
CA THR A 57 3.33 6.61 23.16
C THR A 57 4.85 6.74 23.09
N ASP A 58 5.35 7.89 22.63
CA ASP A 58 6.78 8.21 22.57
C ASP A 58 7.05 9.68 22.96
N PRO A 59 6.72 10.11 24.21
CA PRO A 59 6.81 11.51 24.63
C PRO A 59 8.25 12.06 24.64
N GLU A 60 9.25 11.20 24.82
CA GLU A 60 10.67 11.56 24.86
C GLU A 60 11.33 11.47 23.46
N GLY A 61 10.63 10.99 22.46
CA GLY A 61 11.14 10.83 21.09
C GLY A 61 12.23 9.78 20.96
N LEU A 62 12.17 8.70 21.75
CA LEU A 62 13.18 7.63 21.76
C LEU A 62 13.27 6.89 20.42
N ARG A 63 12.19 6.94 19.58
CA ARG A 63 12.28 6.44 18.20
C ARG A 63 13.37 7.14 17.40
N PHE A 64 13.64 8.42 17.64
CA PHE A 64 14.69 9.15 16.91
C PHE A 64 16.10 8.71 17.35
N GLU A 65 16.27 8.33 18.63
CA GLU A 65 17.51 7.72 19.11
C GLU A 65 17.74 6.35 18.45
N ALA A 66 16.68 5.52 18.36
CA ALA A 66 16.76 4.23 17.68
C ALA A 66 17.02 4.37 16.17
N ILE A 67 16.40 5.36 15.51
CA ILE A 67 16.66 5.69 14.10
C ILE A 67 18.13 6.13 13.93
N ASN A 68 18.65 6.99 14.80
CA ASN A 68 20.05 7.39 14.78
C ASN A 68 20.99 6.19 14.92
N GLN A 69 20.68 5.29 15.84
CA GLN A 69 21.47 4.07 16.03
C GLN A 69 21.47 3.22 14.77
N PHE A 70 20.29 2.93 14.20
CA PHE A 70 20.19 2.15 12.98
C PHE A 70 20.93 2.79 11.79
N THR A 71 20.69 4.08 11.55
CA THR A 71 21.32 4.78 10.42
C THR A 71 22.83 4.86 10.54
N ASN A 72 23.34 4.98 11.75
CA ASN A 72 24.79 4.99 12.00
C ASN A 72 25.41 3.59 12.00
N LEU A 73 24.66 2.53 12.22
CA LEU A 73 25.13 1.16 12.01
C LEU A 73 25.30 0.83 10.52
N LEU A 74 24.57 1.52 9.62
CA LEU A 74 24.77 1.33 8.18
C LEU A 74 26.23 1.60 7.81
N ALA A 75 26.76 0.81 6.89
CA ALA A 75 28.11 0.99 6.37
C ALA A 75 28.35 2.45 5.97
N GLU A 76 29.60 2.90 6.10
CA GLU A 76 29.93 4.32 5.92
C GLU A 76 29.64 4.81 4.52
N GLN A 77 29.77 3.94 3.51
CA GLN A 77 29.56 4.29 2.11
C GLN A 77 28.64 3.32 1.38
N GLY A 78 27.97 3.82 0.35
CA GLY A 78 27.26 3.02 -0.65
C GLY A 78 25.79 2.75 -0.33
N ASN A 79 25.25 3.19 0.81
CA ASN A 79 23.81 3.12 1.09
C ASN A 79 23.09 4.36 0.55
N LEU A 80 21.82 4.16 0.11
CA LEU A 80 20.90 5.26 -0.14
C LEU A 80 19.86 5.27 0.98
N LEU A 81 19.63 6.45 1.53
CA LEU A 81 18.70 6.62 2.64
C LEU A 81 17.71 7.75 2.34
N GLY A 82 16.44 7.54 2.64
CA GLY A 82 15.38 8.52 2.58
C GLY A 82 14.49 8.47 3.80
N ALA A 83 13.63 9.47 3.99
CA ALA A 83 12.71 9.54 5.10
C ALA A 83 11.35 10.09 4.70
N VAL A 84 10.30 9.58 5.36
CA VAL A 84 8.93 10.07 5.25
C VAL A 84 8.37 10.23 6.65
N SER A 85 7.97 11.46 7.01
CA SER A 85 7.20 11.74 8.21
C SER A 85 5.74 11.98 7.82
N PHE A 86 4.80 11.35 8.51
CA PHE A 86 3.39 11.41 8.16
C PHE A 86 2.49 11.53 9.39
N ALA A 87 1.28 12.04 9.15
CA ALA A 87 0.13 12.02 10.06
C ALA A 87 -1.15 11.79 9.21
N ASP A 88 -2.06 12.76 9.17
CA ASP A 88 -3.19 12.77 8.21
C ASP A 88 -2.74 12.97 6.74
N ASN A 89 -1.53 13.51 6.53
CA ASN A 89 -0.86 13.68 5.25
C ASN A 89 0.65 13.46 5.41
N ILE A 90 1.39 13.48 4.31
CA ILE A 90 2.86 13.53 4.37
C ILE A 90 3.29 14.91 4.90
N ASN A 91 3.94 14.91 6.04
CA ASN A 91 4.38 16.13 6.73
C ASN A 91 5.76 16.60 6.29
N ALA A 92 6.68 15.66 6.11
CA ALA A 92 8.04 15.93 5.64
C ALA A 92 8.59 14.73 4.87
N THR A 93 9.49 15.00 3.93
CA THR A 93 10.16 13.99 3.12
C THR A 93 11.62 14.37 2.94
N GLU A 94 12.51 13.41 3.12
CA GLU A 94 13.88 13.48 2.61
C GLU A 94 14.02 12.43 1.51
N GLU A 95 14.29 12.89 0.31
CA GLU A 95 14.40 12.00 -0.86
C GLU A 95 15.62 11.08 -0.74
N LEU A 96 15.58 9.92 -1.43
CA LEU A 96 16.68 8.96 -1.43
C LEU A 96 17.98 9.60 -1.92
N THR A 97 18.97 9.64 -1.04
CA THR A 97 20.30 10.20 -1.30
C THR A 97 21.39 9.29 -0.75
N LYS A 98 22.61 9.38 -1.30
CA LYS A 98 23.77 8.70 -0.72
C LYS A 98 24.10 9.28 0.65
N VAL A 99 24.34 8.41 1.62
CA VAL A 99 24.61 8.79 3.01
C VAL A 99 26.03 8.41 3.41
N ASP A 100 26.99 8.94 2.67
CA ASP A 100 28.42 8.64 2.82
C ASP A 100 29.09 9.50 3.92
N THR A 101 28.33 10.33 4.64
CA THR A 101 28.82 11.16 5.77
C THR A 101 27.84 11.15 6.96
N SER A 102 28.36 11.42 8.15
CA SER A 102 27.54 11.53 9.37
C SER A 102 26.50 12.65 9.27
N GLU A 103 26.83 13.76 8.59
CA GLU A 103 25.91 14.89 8.38
C GLU A 103 24.73 14.47 7.49
N ALA A 104 24.99 13.67 6.44
CA ALA A 104 23.94 13.16 5.57
C ALA A 104 23.00 12.22 6.33
N LYS A 105 23.53 11.34 7.19
CA LYS A 105 22.74 10.47 8.07
C LYS A 105 21.94 11.27 9.10
N GLN A 106 22.56 12.29 9.72
CA GLN A 106 21.89 13.14 10.70
C GLN A 106 20.73 13.92 10.09
N LYS A 107 20.85 14.39 8.86
CA LYS A 107 19.78 15.10 8.14
C LYS A 107 18.50 14.27 8.05
N ILE A 108 18.60 12.97 7.85
CA ILE A 108 17.45 12.05 7.84
C ILE A 108 16.69 12.11 9.15
N THR A 109 17.40 11.95 10.27
CA THR A 109 16.79 11.99 11.59
C THR A 109 16.24 13.37 11.93
N ASP A 110 16.95 14.44 11.58
CA ASP A 110 16.50 15.82 11.81
C ASP A 110 15.21 16.12 11.05
N THR A 111 15.07 15.66 9.81
CA THR A 111 13.83 15.81 9.05
C THR A 111 12.65 15.15 9.77
N LEU A 112 12.83 13.95 10.31
CA LEU A 112 11.78 13.26 11.06
C LEU A 112 11.49 13.94 12.41
N LYS A 113 12.54 14.32 13.16
CA LYS A 113 12.45 14.91 14.50
C LYS A 113 11.82 16.30 14.50
N ASN A 114 12.06 17.10 13.45
CA ASN A 114 11.53 18.45 13.32
C ASN A 114 10.03 18.48 12.95
N THR A 115 9.41 17.32 12.76
CA THR A 115 7.98 17.22 12.45
C THR A 115 7.20 17.08 13.78
N PRO A 116 6.36 18.06 14.16
CA PRO A 116 5.59 17.98 15.39
C PRO A 116 4.50 16.91 15.29
N ALA A 117 4.36 16.12 16.35
CA ALA A 117 3.31 15.10 16.44
C ALA A 117 1.92 15.74 16.52
N ASN A 118 1.09 15.57 15.47
CA ASN A 118 -0.28 16.09 15.38
C ASN A 118 -1.04 15.42 14.23
N GLY A 119 -2.38 15.45 14.29
CA GLY A 119 -3.23 14.92 13.22
C GLY A 119 -3.65 13.48 13.44
N ASP A 120 -4.29 12.92 12.43
CA ASP A 120 -4.77 11.54 12.33
C ASP A 120 -3.65 10.64 11.73
N THR A 121 -3.93 9.39 11.34
CA THR A 121 -2.90 8.43 10.90
C THR A 121 -3.21 7.87 9.51
N ASN A 122 -2.48 8.30 8.48
CA ASN A 122 -2.65 7.91 7.07
C ASN A 122 -1.53 6.98 6.60
N ILE A 123 -1.57 5.71 7.03
CA ILE A 123 -0.56 4.69 6.70
C ILE A 123 -0.46 4.48 5.19
N GLY A 124 -1.60 4.47 4.48
CA GLY A 124 -1.61 4.18 3.05
C GLY A 124 -0.81 5.19 2.23
N GLU A 125 -0.97 6.48 2.48
CA GLU A 125 -0.22 7.52 1.79
C GLU A 125 1.27 7.47 2.11
N ALA A 126 1.61 7.19 3.38
CA ALA A 126 2.99 7.08 3.84
C ALA A 126 3.74 5.93 3.18
N LEU A 127 3.14 4.74 3.13
CA LEU A 127 3.74 3.57 2.48
C LEU A 127 3.82 3.75 0.96
N GLN A 128 2.79 4.31 0.32
CA GLN A 128 2.82 4.59 -1.12
C GLN A 128 3.97 5.53 -1.46
N LYS A 129 4.15 6.63 -0.69
CA LYS A 129 5.28 7.56 -0.90
C LYS A 129 6.63 6.87 -0.75
N ALA A 130 6.80 6.02 0.27
CA ALA A 130 8.06 5.31 0.50
C ALA A 130 8.38 4.32 -0.63
N VAL A 131 7.39 3.55 -1.08
CA VAL A 131 7.53 2.62 -2.21
C VAL A 131 7.85 3.37 -3.50
N ASP A 132 7.17 4.49 -3.77
CA ASP A 132 7.42 5.33 -4.95
C ASP A 132 8.86 5.90 -4.96
N MET A 133 9.38 6.29 -3.78
CA MET A 133 10.76 6.74 -3.65
C MET A 133 11.76 5.64 -4.02
N LEU A 134 11.55 4.41 -3.49
CA LEU A 134 12.42 3.27 -3.78
C LEU A 134 12.32 2.82 -5.24
N ASP A 135 11.12 2.80 -5.81
CA ASP A 135 10.94 2.40 -7.22
C ASP A 135 11.53 3.43 -8.20
N THR A 136 11.45 4.72 -7.87
CA THR A 136 11.88 5.80 -8.76
C THR A 136 13.37 6.12 -8.65
N ALA A 137 13.90 6.21 -7.42
CA ALA A 137 15.25 6.72 -7.13
C ALA A 137 16.20 5.67 -6.53
N GLY A 138 15.72 4.48 -6.18
CA GLY A 138 16.55 3.40 -5.65
C GLY A 138 17.56 2.87 -6.69
N ASP A 139 18.76 2.54 -6.23
CA ASP A 139 19.73 1.81 -7.05
C ASP A 139 19.20 0.38 -7.30
N LYS A 140 19.03 0.01 -8.54
CA LYS A 140 18.44 -1.28 -8.92
C LYS A 140 19.35 -2.49 -8.62
N ASN A 141 20.62 -2.24 -8.32
CA ASN A 141 21.58 -3.27 -7.91
C ASN A 141 21.62 -3.48 -6.40
N LEU A 142 20.89 -2.68 -5.62
CA LEU A 142 20.82 -2.78 -4.17
C LEU A 142 19.45 -3.27 -3.73
N PRO A 143 19.38 -4.18 -2.74
CA PRO A 143 18.12 -4.55 -2.13
C PRO A 143 17.47 -3.33 -1.46
N SER A 144 16.14 -3.29 -1.48
CA SER A 144 15.35 -2.17 -1.00
C SER A 144 14.53 -2.56 0.22
N ILE A 145 14.57 -1.73 1.27
CA ILE A 145 13.82 -1.94 2.51
C ILE A 145 13.11 -0.68 2.98
N ILE A 146 12.02 -0.86 3.69
CA ILE A 146 11.32 0.19 4.43
C ILE A 146 11.36 -0.15 5.92
N LEU A 147 11.79 0.81 6.75
CA LEU A 147 11.61 0.76 8.20
C LEU A 147 10.40 1.61 8.56
N PHE A 148 9.32 0.97 9.01
CA PHE A 148 8.05 1.62 9.27
C PHE A 148 7.74 1.64 10.76
N LEU A 149 7.60 2.85 11.33
CA LEU A 149 7.29 3.07 12.75
C LEU A 149 5.95 3.79 12.89
N SER A 150 5.04 3.21 13.66
CA SER A 150 3.76 3.83 14.05
C SER A 150 3.33 3.33 15.42
N ASP A 151 2.37 4.00 16.04
CA ASP A 151 1.76 3.58 17.31
C ASP A 151 0.29 3.17 17.16
N GLY A 152 -0.20 3.07 15.93
CA GLY A 152 -1.60 2.77 15.69
C GLY A 152 -1.90 2.26 14.29
N ASN A 153 -3.19 2.14 14.04
CA ASN A 153 -3.75 1.74 12.76
C ASN A 153 -4.05 2.96 11.90
N THR A 154 -4.37 2.72 10.64
CA THR A 154 -4.96 3.75 9.78
C THR A 154 -6.22 4.31 10.44
N ASP A 155 -6.17 5.58 10.84
CA ASP A 155 -7.28 6.30 11.48
C ASP A 155 -7.42 7.69 10.86
N LEU A 156 -8.51 7.88 10.12
CA LEU A 156 -8.85 9.14 9.45
C LEU A 156 -10.34 9.44 9.69
N LYS A 157 -10.64 10.67 10.08
CA LYS A 157 -12.02 11.09 10.40
C LYS A 157 -12.95 11.10 9.21
N ASP A 158 -12.45 11.46 8.04
CA ASP A 158 -13.23 11.40 6.81
C ASP A 158 -13.24 9.98 6.25
N LYS A 159 -14.45 9.45 6.01
CA LYS A 159 -14.61 8.07 5.51
C LYS A 159 -14.03 7.85 4.12
N LYS A 160 -14.05 8.87 3.28
CA LYS A 160 -13.49 8.78 1.93
C LYS A 160 -11.97 8.77 1.98
N ASP A 161 -11.37 9.57 2.85
CA ASP A 161 -9.94 9.60 3.04
C ASP A 161 -9.45 8.28 3.66
N LEU A 162 -10.21 7.72 4.61
CA LEU A 162 -9.95 6.38 5.14
C LEU A 162 -10.00 5.30 4.05
N GLU A 163 -11.04 5.30 3.20
CA GLU A 163 -11.14 4.35 2.08
C GLU A 163 -9.98 4.52 1.09
N ASN A 164 -9.61 5.76 0.78
CA ASN A 164 -8.46 6.06 -0.08
C ASN A 164 -7.14 5.55 0.53
N SER A 165 -6.90 5.79 1.82
CA SER A 165 -5.72 5.31 2.53
C SER A 165 -5.62 3.78 2.50
N LEU A 166 -6.71 3.07 2.76
CA LEU A 166 -6.74 1.60 2.70
C LEU A 166 -6.44 1.06 1.29
N ASN A 167 -6.92 1.74 0.24
CA ASN A 167 -6.61 1.38 -1.14
C ASN A 167 -5.13 1.65 -1.48
N MET A 168 -4.60 2.82 -1.10
CA MET A 168 -3.19 3.18 -1.29
C MET A 168 -2.27 2.18 -0.56
N LYS A 169 -2.62 1.80 0.68
CA LYS A 169 -1.89 0.78 1.43
C LYS A 169 -1.83 -0.56 0.67
N ALA A 170 -2.96 -1.02 0.15
CA ALA A 170 -3.01 -2.27 -0.61
C ALA A 170 -2.18 -2.20 -1.90
N ASP A 171 -2.21 -1.05 -2.60
CA ASP A 171 -1.41 -0.81 -3.79
C ASP A 171 0.09 -0.74 -3.45
N ALA A 172 0.46 -0.09 -2.35
CA ALA A 172 1.84 -0.01 -1.87
C ALA A 172 2.41 -1.40 -1.51
N ILE A 173 1.66 -2.22 -0.75
CA ILE A 173 2.05 -3.59 -0.41
C ILE A 173 2.23 -4.43 -1.68
N GLN A 174 1.30 -4.35 -2.63
CA GLN A 174 1.42 -5.07 -3.89
C GLN A 174 2.67 -4.66 -4.66
N THR A 175 2.93 -3.35 -4.77
CA THR A 175 4.13 -2.84 -5.46
C THR A 175 5.41 -3.24 -4.73
N ALA A 176 5.43 -3.17 -3.40
CA ALA A 176 6.57 -3.59 -2.58
C ALA A 176 6.93 -5.07 -2.85
N ARG A 177 5.94 -5.94 -2.90
CA ARG A 177 6.14 -7.37 -3.24
C ARG A 177 6.66 -7.56 -4.67
N GLU A 178 6.02 -6.91 -5.67
CA GLU A 178 6.42 -6.99 -7.08
C GLU A 178 7.87 -6.49 -7.31
N LYS A 179 8.37 -5.63 -6.41
CA LYS A 179 9.71 -5.03 -6.45
C LYS A 179 10.69 -5.61 -5.45
N ASN A 180 10.30 -6.65 -4.69
CA ASN A 180 11.10 -7.24 -3.60
C ASN A 180 11.54 -6.20 -2.56
N ILE A 181 10.66 -5.27 -2.19
CA ILE A 181 10.88 -4.30 -1.11
C ILE A 181 10.33 -4.89 0.18
N ALA A 182 11.20 -5.26 1.13
CA ALA A 182 10.78 -5.75 2.43
C ALA A 182 10.41 -4.58 3.37
N ILE A 183 9.26 -4.68 4.07
CA ILE A 183 8.81 -3.69 5.04
C ILE A 183 8.95 -4.25 6.45
N TYR A 184 9.88 -3.68 7.22
CA TYR A 184 10.10 -3.99 8.63
C TYR A 184 9.30 -3.00 9.48
N SER A 185 8.34 -3.50 10.27
CA SER A 185 7.42 -2.63 11.02
C SER A 185 7.66 -2.71 12.51
N VAL A 186 7.64 -1.55 13.17
CA VAL A 186 7.66 -1.42 14.63
C VAL A 186 6.39 -0.73 15.09
N CYS A 187 5.59 -1.43 15.89
CA CYS A 187 4.42 -0.85 16.55
C CYS A 187 4.76 -0.42 17.98
N LEU A 188 4.66 0.88 18.24
CA LEU A 188 4.80 1.47 19.59
C LEU A 188 3.46 1.34 20.34
N ASN A 189 3.29 0.27 21.11
CA ASN A 189 2.06 -0.04 21.81
C ASN A 189 2.18 0.11 23.35
N ALA A 190 2.80 1.20 23.81
CA ALA A 190 3.01 1.46 25.25
C ALA A 190 1.70 1.51 26.04
N ASN A 191 0.61 1.95 25.43
CA ASN A 191 -0.71 2.01 26.05
C ASN A 191 -1.54 0.73 25.89
N LYS A 192 -1.04 -0.28 25.17
CA LYS A 192 -1.70 -1.58 24.84
C LYS A 192 -3.07 -1.42 24.17
N LYS A 193 -3.26 -0.39 23.35
CA LYS A 193 -4.51 -0.09 22.66
C LYS A 193 -4.43 -0.21 21.14
N ALA A 194 -3.21 -0.28 20.58
CA ALA A 194 -3.03 -0.47 19.15
C ALA A 194 -3.53 -1.85 18.72
N ASP A 195 -4.23 -1.92 17.60
CA ASP A 195 -4.45 -3.16 16.89
C ASP A 195 -3.22 -3.43 16.02
N VAL A 196 -2.32 -4.23 16.53
CA VAL A 196 -1.03 -4.53 15.87
C VAL A 196 -1.18 -5.27 14.56
N SER A 197 -2.36 -5.85 14.30
CA SER A 197 -2.60 -6.73 13.15
C SER A 197 -2.40 -6.05 11.79
N GLU A 198 -2.62 -4.74 11.69
CA GLU A 198 -2.40 -4.00 10.45
C GLU A 198 -0.91 -3.93 10.09
N MET A 199 -0.06 -3.61 11.07
CA MET A 199 1.38 -3.50 10.86
C MET A 199 2.05 -4.88 10.67
N GLU A 200 1.59 -5.89 11.39
CA GLU A 200 2.00 -7.27 11.20
C GLU A 200 1.71 -7.75 9.77
N GLN A 201 0.50 -7.49 9.24
CA GLN A 201 0.13 -7.81 7.86
C GLN A 201 1.04 -7.15 6.83
N ILE A 202 1.35 -5.86 7.02
CA ILE A 202 2.23 -5.10 6.12
C ILE A 202 3.60 -5.77 6.00
N SER A 203 4.20 -6.14 7.14
CA SER A 203 5.51 -6.78 7.16
C SER A 203 5.47 -8.18 6.55
N MET A 204 4.57 -9.04 7.03
CA MET A 204 4.44 -10.41 6.54
C MET A 204 4.16 -10.48 5.03
N ALA A 205 3.29 -9.60 4.52
CA ALA A 205 2.95 -9.55 3.11
C ALA A 205 4.12 -9.16 2.20
N THR A 206 5.16 -8.52 2.72
CA THR A 206 6.30 -8.02 1.95
C THR A 206 7.62 -8.73 2.26
N GLY A 207 7.58 -9.81 3.07
CA GLY A 207 8.77 -10.57 3.46
C GLY A 207 9.65 -9.87 4.49
N GLY A 208 9.16 -8.81 5.13
CA GLY A 208 9.80 -8.18 6.29
C GLY A 208 9.36 -8.80 7.61
N GLU A 209 9.75 -8.18 8.71
CA GLU A 209 9.44 -8.64 10.06
C GLU A 209 8.72 -7.56 10.87
N PHE A 210 7.82 -7.99 11.76
CA PHE A 210 7.06 -7.13 12.66
C PHE A 210 7.57 -7.27 14.09
N ARG A 211 7.64 -6.15 14.82
CA ARG A 211 7.89 -6.12 16.26
C ARG A 211 6.93 -5.18 16.96
N GLU A 212 6.31 -5.66 18.03
CA GLU A 212 5.58 -4.83 18.97
C GLU A 212 6.51 -4.39 20.10
N VAL A 213 6.47 -3.10 20.44
CA VAL A 213 7.26 -2.49 21.51
C VAL A 213 6.31 -1.85 22.52
N THR A 214 6.33 -2.37 23.74
CA THR A 214 5.47 -1.87 24.83
C THR A 214 6.13 -0.80 25.70
N ALA A 215 7.45 -0.63 25.57
CA ALA A 215 8.20 0.45 26.19
C ALA A 215 9.16 1.08 25.17
N ALA A 216 9.16 2.40 25.06
CA ALA A 216 9.99 3.08 24.07
C ALA A 216 11.50 2.82 24.26
N ASN A 217 11.92 2.49 25.49
CA ASN A 217 13.30 2.10 25.78
C ASN A 217 13.77 0.82 25.08
N ASP A 218 12.83 -0.07 24.68
CA ASP A 218 13.16 -1.33 24.00
C ASP A 218 13.39 -1.14 22.48
N LEU A 219 13.09 0.05 21.96
CA LEU A 219 13.22 0.36 20.53
C LEU A 219 14.63 0.13 20.00
N GLN A 220 15.66 0.48 20.75
CA GLN A 220 17.04 0.31 20.32
C GLN A 220 17.40 -1.17 20.12
N GLU A 221 16.91 -2.06 20.98
CA GLU A 221 17.12 -3.51 20.83
C GLU A 221 16.38 -4.06 19.61
N VAL A 222 15.16 -3.57 19.34
CA VAL A 222 14.39 -3.94 18.15
C VAL A 222 15.09 -3.50 16.87
N PHE A 223 15.58 -2.25 16.82
CA PHE A 223 16.33 -1.78 15.64
C PHE A 223 17.65 -2.53 15.45
N ASN A 224 18.33 -2.89 16.52
CA ASN A 224 19.50 -3.78 16.44
C ASN A 224 19.12 -5.15 15.88
N SER A 225 17.99 -5.72 16.31
CA SER A 225 17.52 -7.01 15.79
C SER A 225 17.20 -6.94 14.30
N PHE A 226 16.55 -5.88 13.83
CA PHE A 226 16.31 -5.68 12.40
C PHE A 226 17.62 -5.48 11.63
N TYR A 227 18.54 -4.68 12.18
CA TYR A 227 19.85 -4.53 11.58
C TYR A 227 20.55 -5.89 11.42
N ASN A 228 20.59 -6.69 12.49
CA ASN A 228 21.19 -8.02 12.47
C ASN A 228 20.53 -8.92 11.42
N LEU A 229 19.19 -8.92 11.35
CA LEU A 229 18.44 -9.72 10.39
C LEU A 229 18.71 -9.30 8.93
N ILE A 230 18.69 -8.00 8.67
CA ILE A 230 18.88 -7.43 7.32
C ILE A 230 20.31 -7.68 6.83
N TYR A 231 21.30 -7.54 7.70
CA TYR A 231 22.71 -7.66 7.36
C TYR A 231 23.31 -9.06 7.56
N GLY A 232 22.55 -9.98 8.16
CA GLY A 232 23.05 -11.32 8.50
C GLY A 232 24.19 -11.24 9.51
N THR A 233 24.04 -10.41 10.53
CA THR A 233 25.01 -10.18 11.60
C THR A 233 24.40 -10.50 12.96
N SER A 234 25.23 -10.51 14.00
CA SER A 234 24.77 -10.60 15.38
C SER A 234 25.46 -9.56 16.25
N THR A 235 24.74 -9.04 17.22
CA THR A 235 25.29 -8.12 18.21
C THR A 235 26.00 -8.90 19.30
N THR A 236 27.27 -8.58 19.55
CA THR A 236 28.05 -9.17 20.64
C THR A 236 28.07 -8.20 21.82
N GLN A 237 27.60 -8.64 22.98
CA GLN A 237 27.76 -7.87 24.21
C GLN A 237 29.19 -8.04 24.74
N LEU A 238 29.96 -6.95 24.76
CA LEU A 238 31.35 -6.96 25.21
C LEU A 238 31.45 -6.75 26.73
N LEU A 239 30.63 -5.88 27.29
CA LEU A 239 30.64 -5.52 28.69
C LEU A 239 29.24 -5.15 29.19
N ASP A 240 28.97 -5.44 30.45
CA ASP A 240 27.81 -4.96 31.22
C ASP A 240 28.23 -4.79 32.66
N SER A 241 28.66 -3.57 33.08
CA SER A 241 29.30 -3.33 34.34
C SER A 241 29.19 -1.85 34.76
N ALA A 242 29.46 -1.57 36.06
CA ALA A 242 29.63 -0.21 36.57
C ALA A 242 31.11 0.15 36.68
N PHE A 243 31.43 1.44 36.54
CA PHE A 243 32.76 1.95 36.78
C PHE A 243 33.09 1.80 38.28
N ASP A 244 34.28 1.30 38.56
CA ASP A 244 34.86 1.27 39.92
C ASP A 244 35.44 2.63 40.31
N ASP A 245 36.10 2.70 41.45
CA ASP A 245 36.70 3.94 41.98
C ASP A 245 37.81 4.50 41.06
N SER A 246 38.39 3.70 40.16
CA SER A 246 39.36 4.19 39.17
C SER A 246 38.71 5.00 38.08
N GLY A 247 37.42 4.80 37.86
CA GLY A 247 36.65 5.40 36.77
C GLY A 247 37.10 4.94 35.39
N VAL A 248 37.80 3.82 35.27
CA VAL A 248 38.33 3.28 33.99
C VAL A 248 37.91 1.82 33.82
N LEU A 249 37.40 1.49 32.65
CA LEU A 249 37.11 0.11 32.24
C LEU A 249 37.84 -0.20 30.95
N GLU A 250 38.55 -1.32 30.92
CA GLU A 250 39.20 -1.89 29.76
C GLU A 250 38.42 -3.10 29.28
N THR A 251 38.10 -3.13 28.00
CA THR A 251 37.32 -4.21 27.38
C THR A 251 38.05 -4.71 26.14
N LYS A 252 38.50 -5.98 26.20
CA LYS A 252 39.16 -6.65 25.10
C LYS A 252 38.19 -7.42 24.24
N PHE A 253 38.40 -7.40 22.92
CA PHE A 253 37.62 -8.18 21.97
C PHE A 253 38.49 -8.58 20.78
N ASN A 254 38.13 -9.69 20.12
CA ASN A 254 38.89 -10.21 18.99
C ASN A 254 38.26 -9.79 17.66
N VAL A 255 39.05 -9.23 16.76
CA VAL A 255 38.64 -8.88 15.40
C VAL A 255 39.08 -9.97 14.44
N PRO A 256 38.13 -10.58 13.69
CA PRO A 256 38.46 -11.65 12.72
C PRO A 256 39.38 -11.19 11.60
N GLY A 257 40.17 -12.12 11.10
CA GLY A 257 41.11 -11.86 9.99
C GLY A 257 40.48 -11.81 8.60
N LEU A 258 39.18 -12.03 8.46
CA LEU A 258 38.51 -12.09 7.17
C LEU A 258 37.20 -11.30 7.19
N GLY A 259 36.98 -10.50 6.18
CA GLY A 259 35.70 -9.95 5.78
C GLY A 259 35.14 -8.83 6.67
N VAL A 260 35.83 -8.38 7.71
CA VAL A 260 35.41 -7.24 8.51
C VAL A 260 35.79 -5.95 7.79
N GLU A 261 34.77 -5.18 7.41
CA GLU A 261 34.94 -3.88 6.76
C GLU A 261 34.92 -2.72 7.77
N GLU A 262 34.14 -2.90 8.86
CA GLU A 262 33.90 -1.83 9.84
C GLU A 262 33.57 -2.45 11.22
N ILE A 263 34.10 -1.83 12.25
CA ILE A 263 33.75 -2.11 13.65
C ILE A 263 32.81 -1.02 14.14
N ASN A 264 31.64 -1.39 14.66
CA ASN A 264 30.71 -0.51 15.31
C ASN A 264 30.58 -0.87 16.78
N ILE A 265 30.90 0.04 17.70
CA ILE A 265 30.78 -0.13 19.14
C ILE A 265 29.74 0.85 19.66
N ILE A 266 28.75 0.32 20.36
CA ILE A 266 27.63 1.07 20.95
C ILE A 266 27.80 1.00 22.47
N ILE A 267 27.93 2.14 23.12
CA ILE A 267 28.10 2.28 24.57
C ILE A 267 26.85 2.91 25.13
N TYR A 268 26.04 2.14 25.82
CA TYR A 268 24.89 2.65 26.59
C TYR A 268 25.34 3.09 27.96
N GLY A 269 24.80 4.21 28.44
CA GLY A 269 25.22 4.87 29.68
C GLY A 269 26.17 6.03 29.42
N LYS A 270 26.55 6.74 30.50
CA LYS A 270 27.36 7.95 30.39
C LYS A 270 28.84 7.64 30.56
N ILE A 271 29.63 8.05 29.59
CA ILE A 271 31.09 8.04 29.61
C ILE A 271 31.63 9.47 29.50
N SER A 272 32.86 9.68 29.90
CA SER A 272 33.57 10.96 29.74
C SER A 272 34.62 10.93 28.65
N GLU A 273 35.17 9.75 28.35
CA GLU A 273 36.19 9.57 27.34
C GLU A 273 36.16 8.12 26.85
N VAL A 274 36.53 7.91 25.56
CA VAL A 274 36.71 6.59 24.98
C VAL A 274 37.95 6.58 24.12
N GLU A 275 38.75 5.51 24.20
CA GLU A 275 39.93 5.24 23.40
C GLU A 275 39.87 3.83 22.84
N LEU A 276 40.30 3.66 21.59
CA LEU A 276 40.31 2.37 20.91
C LEU A 276 41.74 2.05 20.45
N TYR A 277 42.20 0.83 20.75
CA TYR A 277 43.52 0.34 20.37
C TYR A 277 43.36 -0.92 19.52
N ASP A 278 44.10 -1.02 18.43
CA ASP A 278 44.08 -2.19 17.55
C ASP A 278 44.93 -3.37 18.08
N GLY A 279 44.89 -4.49 17.34
CA GLY A 279 45.62 -5.71 17.72
C GLY A 279 47.16 -5.57 17.81
N SER A 280 47.73 -4.48 17.31
CA SER A 280 49.16 -4.12 17.49
C SER A 280 49.40 -3.23 18.69
N GLY A 281 48.36 -2.80 19.38
CA GLY A 281 48.42 -1.82 20.47
C GLY A 281 48.49 -0.37 19.99
N GLN A 282 48.28 -0.09 18.70
CA GLN A 282 48.24 1.27 18.17
C GLN A 282 46.89 1.92 18.45
N LYS A 283 46.91 3.14 18.99
CA LYS A 283 45.69 3.94 19.19
C LYS A 283 45.09 4.33 17.84
N LYS A 284 43.81 4.02 17.67
CA LYS A 284 43.02 4.42 16.50
C LYS A 284 42.35 5.77 16.76
N GLU A 285 42.35 6.62 15.76
CA GLU A 285 41.54 7.84 15.82
C GLU A 285 40.08 7.47 15.59
N VAL A 286 39.26 7.75 16.58
CA VAL A 286 37.82 7.55 16.53
C VAL A 286 37.11 8.86 16.87
N SER A 287 36.00 9.13 16.19
CA SER A 287 35.15 10.28 16.48
C SER A 287 33.87 9.79 17.14
N PRO A 288 33.74 9.92 18.48
CA PRO A 288 32.53 9.48 19.16
C PRO A 288 31.31 10.29 18.71
N MET A 289 30.25 9.58 18.34
CA MET A 289 28.93 10.14 18.06
C MET A 289 28.10 10.02 19.33
N GLU A 290 27.87 11.14 20.00
CA GLU A 290 27.16 11.19 21.27
C GLU A 290 25.66 11.47 21.08
N TYR A 291 24.82 10.62 21.64
CA TYR A 291 23.37 10.75 21.68
C TYR A 291 22.86 10.76 23.14
N ASN A 292 21.58 11.00 23.34
CA ASN A 292 21.05 11.10 24.70
C ASN A 292 21.16 9.78 25.49
N THR A 293 21.03 8.64 24.80
CA THR A 293 20.95 7.32 25.43
C THR A 293 22.17 6.43 25.16
N PHE A 294 23.01 6.76 24.18
CA PHE A 294 24.20 5.99 23.84
C PHE A 294 25.30 6.86 23.20
N THR A 295 26.51 6.34 23.20
CA THR A 295 27.63 6.82 22.39
C THR A 295 28.03 5.73 21.41
N MET A 296 28.22 6.06 20.14
CA MET A 296 28.71 5.14 19.11
C MET A 296 30.09 5.55 18.62
N ILE A 297 30.95 4.57 18.44
CA ILE A 297 32.23 4.74 17.74
C ILE A 297 32.34 3.76 16.59
N LYS A 298 32.98 4.19 15.52
CA LYS A 298 33.21 3.41 14.31
C LYS A 298 34.69 3.40 13.98
N SER A 299 35.15 2.28 13.40
CA SER A 299 36.47 2.17 12.81
C SER A 299 36.39 1.41 11.49
N THR A 300 36.81 2.02 10.40
CA THR A 300 36.91 1.43 9.04
C THR A 300 38.32 0.95 8.73
N GLU A 301 39.31 1.39 9.50
CA GLU A 301 40.67 0.88 9.41
C GLU A 301 40.84 -0.34 10.31
N VAL A 302 40.41 -1.48 9.82
CA VAL A 302 40.32 -2.72 10.59
C VAL A 302 41.51 -3.62 10.35
N SER A 303 42.15 -4.08 11.42
CA SER A 303 43.18 -5.12 11.41
C SER A 303 42.75 -6.29 12.32
N ALA A 304 43.14 -7.51 11.93
CA ALA A 304 42.87 -8.69 12.74
C ALA A 304 43.63 -8.66 14.08
N GLY A 305 43.09 -9.33 15.08
CA GLY A 305 43.72 -9.52 16.39
C GLY A 305 42.92 -9.01 17.58
N GLU A 306 43.51 -9.05 18.77
CA GLU A 306 42.88 -8.62 20.02
C GLU A 306 42.95 -7.10 20.12
N TRP A 307 41.80 -6.45 20.03
CA TRP A 307 41.62 -5.01 20.23
C TRP A 307 41.28 -4.70 21.68
N ASN A 308 41.59 -3.47 22.13
CA ASN A 308 41.27 -3.00 23.47
C ASN A 308 40.52 -1.66 23.42
N LEU A 309 39.33 -1.63 24.03
CA LEU A 309 38.52 -0.44 24.22
C LEU A 309 38.71 0.05 25.69
N VAL A 310 39.12 1.28 25.86
CA VAL A 310 39.24 1.93 27.16
C VAL A 310 38.15 2.97 27.27
N THR A 311 37.28 2.83 28.26
CA THR A 311 36.23 3.80 28.59
C THR A 311 36.48 4.44 29.96
N LYS A 312 36.22 5.74 30.06
CA LYS A 312 36.31 6.49 31.31
C LYS A 312 34.94 7.04 31.70
N GLY A 313 34.64 7.04 32.97
CA GLY A 313 33.38 7.52 33.49
C GLY A 313 33.42 7.77 35.00
N THR A 314 32.29 8.18 35.56
CA THR A 314 32.15 8.40 36.99
C THR A 314 31.94 7.08 37.72
N ALA A 315 32.64 6.84 38.81
CA ALA A 315 32.45 5.67 39.66
C ALA A 315 30.97 5.44 40.01
N GLY A 316 30.52 4.20 39.91
CA GLY A 316 29.15 3.78 40.12
C GLY A 316 28.20 3.97 38.92
N ASN A 317 28.59 4.72 37.86
CA ASN A 317 27.82 4.76 36.65
C ASN A 317 27.91 3.43 35.93
N HIS A 318 26.73 2.89 35.53
CA HIS A 318 26.62 1.63 34.81
C HIS A 318 26.70 1.88 33.30
N ILE A 319 27.46 1.02 32.59
CA ILE A 319 27.55 1.01 31.15
C ILE A 319 27.35 -0.41 30.60
N LYS A 320 26.72 -0.49 29.42
CA LYS A 320 26.63 -1.69 28.61
C LYS A 320 27.29 -1.43 27.25
N ILE A 321 28.20 -2.28 26.82
CA ILE A 321 28.92 -2.13 25.56
C ILE A 321 28.56 -3.27 24.65
N ASN A 322 28.00 -2.94 23.49
CA ASN A 322 27.68 -3.84 22.41
C ASN A 322 28.58 -3.55 21.20
N MET A 323 28.85 -4.58 20.42
CA MET A 323 29.62 -4.47 19.20
C MET A 323 28.93 -5.21 18.05
N VAL A 324 29.02 -4.63 16.86
CA VAL A 324 28.56 -5.22 15.58
C VAL A 324 29.64 -5.00 14.53
N TYR A 325 29.94 -6.04 13.74
CA TYR A 325 30.79 -5.91 12.56
C TYR A 325 29.94 -5.70 11.31
N ASN A 326 30.32 -4.74 10.48
CA ASN A 326 29.92 -4.75 9.08
C ASN A 326 30.87 -5.65 8.32
N THR A 327 30.34 -6.67 7.67
CA THR A 327 31.15 -7.69 6.99
C THR A 327 30.67 -7.88 5.55
N ASN A 328 31.58 -8.23 4.65
CA ASN A 328 31.28 -8.69 3.30
C ASN A 328 31.40 -10.22 3.16
N LEU A 329 31.32 -10.94 4.29
CA LEU A 329 31.38 -12.39 4.30
C LEU A 329 30.20 -13.01 3.55
N LYS A 330 30.51 -14.01 2.72
CA LYS A 330 29.55 -14.87 2.02
C LYS A 330 29.71 -16.30 2.48
N VAL A 331 28.58 -17.02 2.52
CA VAL A 331 28.52 -18.44 2.86
C VAL A 331 28.07 -19.20 1.62
N GLU A 332 28.89 -20.13 1.15
CA GLU A 332 28.59 -21.01 0.00
C GLU A 332 28.54 -22.47 0.45
N LEU A 333 27.44 -23.17 0.16
CA LEU A 333 27.27 -24.58 0.42
C LEU A 333 27.49 -25.38 -0.88
N LYS A 334 28.23 -26.49 -0.79
CA LYS A 334 28.50 -27.43 -1.90
C LYS A 334 28.23 -28.87 -1.51
N THR A 335 27.83 -29.67 -2.48
CA THR A 335 27.75 -31.12 -2.41
C THR A 335 27.90 -31.76 -3.79
N GLU A 336 28.50 -32.94 -3.87
CA GLU A 336 28.56 -33.73 -5.12
C GLU A 336 27.25 -34.49 -5.39
N ALA A 337 26.32 -34.50 -4.44
CA ALA A 337 25.02 -35.17 -4.59
C ALA A 337 24.04 -34.44 -5.54
N LEU A 338 24.31 -33.19 -5.89
CA LEU A 338 23.48 -32.44 -6.83
C LEU A 338 23.45 -33.08 -8.22
N GLY A 339 22.22 -33.32 -8.73
CA GLY A 339 22.00 -33.92 -10.04
C GLY A 339 22.35 -35.40 -10.11
N ASN A 340 22.72 -36.02 -8.98
CA ASN A 340 22.96 -37.43 -8.85
C ASN A 340 22.01 -38.05 -7.82
N ILE A 341 21.63 -39.32 -8.05
CA ILE A 341 20.87 -40.07 -7.06
C ILE A 341 21.83 -40.77 -6.14
N THR A 342 21.71 -40.48 -4.87
CA THR A 342 22.53 -41.12 -3.85
C THR A 342 21.78 -42.31 -3.22
N ASN A 343 22.46 -43.43 -3.01
CA ASN A 343 21.87 -44.54 -2.27
C ASN A 343 21.81 -44.18 -0.77
N PRO A 344 20.74 -44.49 -0.02
CA PRO A 344 20.65 -44.15 1.41
C PRO A 344 21.75 -44.81 2.27
N LYS A 345 22.47 -45.81 1.75
CA LYS A 345 23.63 -46.40 2.42
C LYS A 345 24.91 -45.60 2.23
N ASP A 346 24.94 -44.73 1.23
CA ASP A 346 26.10 -43.89 0.93
C ASP A 346 26.02 -42.59 1.71
N SER A 347 27.16 -42.12 2.17
CA SER A 347 27.26 -40.87 2.89
C SER A 347 27.36 -39.71 1.91
N ILE A 348 26.54 -38.71 2.09
CA ILE A 348 26.56 -37.43 1.33
C ILE A 348 27.49 -36.47 2.05
N LYS A 349 28.50 -35.98 1.33
CA LYS A 349 29.40 -34.95 1.80
C LYS A 349 28.85 -33.58 1.52
N PHE A 350 28.78 -32.73 2.56
CA PHE A 350 28.43 -31.31 2.49
C PHE A 350 29.65 -30.49 2.89
N GLU A 351 29.99 -29.50 2.10
CA GLU A 351 31.10 -28.58 2.35
C GLU A 351 30.57 -27.13 2.34
N ALA A 352 30.89 -26.36 3.37
CA ALA A 352 30.51 -24.94 3.45
C ALA A 352 31.75 -24.07 3.54
N TYR A 353 31.82 -23.08 2.67
CA TYR A 353 32.94 -22.15 2.51
C TYR A 353 32.55 -20.76 2.93
N LEU A 354 33.46 -20.05 3.60
CA LEU A 354 33.39 -18.63 3.83
C LEU A 354 34.30 -17.89 2.86
N SER A 355 33.84 -16.77 2.35
CA SER A 355 34.65 -15.86 1.51
C SER A 355 34.30 -14.40 1.76
N ALA A 356 35.26 -13.51 1.51
CA ALA A 356 35.11 -12.06 1.50
C ALA A 356 35.53 -11.56 0.12
N GLY A 357 34.58 -11.28 -0.74
CA GLY A 357 34.87 -11.07 -2.17
C GLY A 357 35.54 -12.30 -2.76
N ASP A 358 36.71 -12.12 -3.37
CA ASP A 358 37.50 -13.21 -3.97
C ASP A 358 38.40 -13.95 -2.95
N ILE A 359 38.49 -13.50 -1.71
CA ILE A 359 39.32 -14.08 -0.66
C ILE A 359 38.53 -15.15 0.09
N LYS A 360 38.99 -16.39 0.03
CA LYS A 360 38.42 -17.49 0.81
C LYS A 360 38.99 -17.54 2.21
N ALA A 361 38.19 -18.03 3.16
CA ALA A 361 38.68 -18.38 4.47
C ALA A 361 39.79 -19.42 4.38
N ASP A 362 40.69 -19.40 5.35
CA ASP A 362 41.74 -20.41 5.54
C ASP A 362 41.74 -20.92 6.99
N SER A 363 42.62 -21.89 7.27
CA SER A 363 42.69 -22.52 8.59
C SER A 363 43.07 -21.55 9.73
N SER A 364 43.59 -20.36 9.42
CA SER A 364 43.95 -19.35 10.43
C SER A 364 42.80 -18.45 10.86
N ASN A 365 41.79 -18.32 10.00
CA ASN A 365 40.69 -17.37 10.21
C ASN A 365 39.29 -17.99 10.33
N ILE A 366 39.12 -19.31 10.02
CA ILE A 366 37.84 -20.01 10.13
C ILE A 366 37.46 -20.39 11.56
N GLY A 367 38.43 -20.49 12.46
CA GLY A 367 38.27 -21.08 13.81
C GLY A 367 37.35 -20.33 14.76
N GLY A 368 36.91 -19.11 14.42
CA GLY A 368 35.99 -18.33 15.24
C GLY A 368 34.51 -18.49 14.84
N TYR A 369 34.22 -19.42 13.92
CA TYR A 369 32.87 -19.64 13.40
C TYR A 369 32.38 -21.05 13.67
N GLU A 370 31.07 -21.20 13.76
CA GLU A 370 30.35 -22.48 13.83
C GLU A 370 29.39 -22.59 12.66
N ALA A 371 29.22 -23.77 12.10
CA ALA A 371 28.32 -24.03 11.00
C ALA A 371 27.32 -25.12 11.32
N LYS A 372 26.08 -24.98 10.88
CA LYS A 372 25.02 -25.98 10.98
C LYS A 372 24.39 -26.20 9.61
N LEU A 373 24.36 -27.43 9.15
CA LEU A 373 23.58 -27.83 7.99
C LEU A 373 22.11 -27.95 8.39
N ILE A 374 21.23 -27.29 7.66
CA ILE A 374 19.78 -27.35 7.83
C ILE A 374 19.21 -28.06 6.61
N LEU A 375 18.52 -29.19 6.83
CA LEU A 375 17.83 -29.93 5.79
C LEU A 375 16.34 -29.65 5.82
N SER A 376 15.78 -29.46 4.65
CA SER A 376 14.33 -29.32 4.45
C SER A 376 13.84 -30.31 3.38
N ASP A 377 12.54 -30.60 3.41
CA ASP A 377 11.87 -31.39 2.39
C ASP A 377 11.65 -30.58 1.09
N ALA A 378 11.05 -31.25 0.10
CA ALA A 378 10.68 -30.63 -1.18
C ALA A 378 9.74 -29.42 -1.04
N TYR A 379 9.06 -29.30 0.08
CA TYR A 379 8.08 -28.25 0.35
C TYR A 379 8.61 -27.12 1.24
N GLY A 380 9.88 -27.26 1.69
CA GLY A 380 10.56 -26.25 2.50
C GLY A 380 10.38 -26.43 4.01
N ALA A 381 9.69 -27.49 4.46
CA ALA A 381 9.62 -27.81 5.87
C ALA A 381 10.95 -28.33 6.38
N GLU A 382 11.47 -27.77 7.49
CA GLU A 382 12.71 -28.21 8.11
C GLU A 382 12.56 -29.65 8.64
N ILE A 383 13.46 -30.53 8.24
CA ILE A 383 13.49 -31.95 8.63
C ILE A 383 14.44 -32.14 9.78
N ASP A 384 15.67 -31.63 9.66
CA ASP A 384 16.74 -31.85 10.62
C ASP A 384 17.86 -30.80 10.51
N THR A 385 18.65 -30.66 11.58
CA THR A 385 19.78 -29.75 11.64
C THR A 385 21.01 -30.45 12.23
N PHE A 386 22.13 -30.36 11.54
CA PHE A 386 23.37 -31.05 11.92
C PHE A 386 24.53 -30.06 12.10
N PRO A 387 25.34 -30.17 13.19
CA PRO A 387 26.55 -29.38 13.30
C PRO A 387 27.59 -29.87 12.29
N MET A 388 28.33 -28.94 11.69
CA MET A 388 29.44 -29.22 10.78
C MET A 388 30.78 -29.05 11.51
N SER A 389 31.80 -29.80 11.10
CA SER A 389 33.14 -29.71 11.66
C SER A 389 34.07 -28.91 10.75
N ILE A 390 35.03 -28.18 11.35
CA ILE A 390 36.05 -27.47 10.58
C ILE A 390 37.08 -28.50 10.06
N THR A 391 37.32 -28.46 8.75
CA THR A 391 38.32 -29.29 8.06
C THR A 391 39.16 -28.38 7.16
N GLY A 392 40.37 -28.02 7.63
CA GLY A 392 41.22 -27.10 6.89
C GLY A 392 40.65 -25.68 6.78
N ASP A 393 40.17 -25.32 5.59
CA ASP A 393 39.72 -23.99 5.23
C ASP A 393 38.17 -23.88 5.08
N HIS A 394 37.44 -24.94 5.43
CA HIS A 394 35.98 -25.02 5.27
C HIS A 394 35.33 -25.86 6.38
N PHE A 395 33.99 -25.81 6.42
CA PHE A 395 33.17 -26.70 7.26
C PHE A 395 32.77 -27.91 6.45
N GLU A 396 32.81 -29.07 7.08
CA GLU A 396 32.50 -30.37 6.45
C GLU A 396 31.54 -31.18 7.32
N LEU A 397 30.62 -31.87 6.65
CA LEU A 397 29.76 -32.88 7.25
C LEU A 397 29.53 -34.00 6.25
N SER A 398 29.60 -35.23 6.73
CA SER A 398 29.19 -36.40 5.97
C SER A 398 28.00 -37.07 6.65
N GLN A 399 26.87 -37.18 5.94
CA GLN A 399 25.60 -37.63 6.50
C GLN A 399 24.90 -38.65 5.60
N ASN A 400 24.38 -39.73 6.19
CA ASN A 400 23.49 -40.65 5.49
C ASN A 400 22.05 -40.14 5.63
N LEU A 401 21.34 -40.08 4.51
CA LEU A 401 19.97 -39.65 4.46
C LEU A 401 19.05 -40.80 4.06
N ALA A 402 17.82 -40.82 4.55
CA ALA A 402 16.78 -41.75 4.13
C ALA A 402 16.32 -41.47 2.69
N ASN A 403 15.53 -42.39 2.10
CA ASN A 403 14.91 -42.15 0.80
C ASN A 403 14.05 -40.87 0.87
N GLY A 404 14.28 -39.96 -0.07
CA GLY A 404 13.57 -38.67 -0.12
C GLY A 404 14.24 -37.67 -1.04
N VAL A 405 13.63 -36.50 -1.14
CA VAL A 405 14.14 -35.32 -1.82
C VAL A 405 14.40 -34.25 -0.78
N TYR A 406 15.61 -33.73 -0.74
CA TYR A 406 16.08 -32.79 0.28
C TYR A 406 16.57 -31.50 -0.35
N PHE A 407 16.42 -30.43 0.41
CA PHE A 407 17.07 -29.15 0.17
C PHE A 407 17.95 -28.84 1.38
N ALA A 408 19.10 -28.26 1.14
CA ALA A 408 20.09 -28.00 2.16
C ALA A 408 20.45 -26.51 2.20
N LYS A 409 20.59 -25.97 3.41
CA LYS A 409 21.20 -24.67 3.68
C LYS A 409 22.24 -24.84 4.76
N VAL A 410 23.19 -23.93 4.85
CA VAL A 410 24.09 -23.86 5.99
C VAL A 410 23.95 -22.51 6.67
N ASN A 411 23.74 -22.53 7.98
CA ASN A 411 23.80 -21.34 8.81
C ASN A 411 25.18 -21.29 9.49
N VAL A 412 25.88 -20.18 9.33
CA VAL A 412 27.19 -19.92 9.96
C VAL A 412 27.06 -18.78 10.95
N THR A 413 27.47 -19.05 12.18
CA THR A 413 27.45 -18.09 13.30
C THR A 413 28.84 -17.93 13.90
N GLY A 414 29.08 -16.84 14.64
CA GLY A 414 30.34 -16.53 15.30
C GLY A 414 30.96 -15.23 14.79
N ASN A 415 31.84 -14.64 15.60
CA ASN A 415 32.47 -13.36 15.28
C ASN A 415 31.48 -12.29 14.80
N SER A 416 30.33 -12.17 15.46
CA SER A 416 29.20 -11.29 15.10
C SER A 416 28.61 -11.55 13.69
N LEU A 417 28.84 -12.72 13.12
CA LEU A 417 28.15 -13.21 11.91
C LEU A 417 26.96 -14.09 12.32
N ASP A 418 25.86 -13.99 11.61
CA ASP A 418 24.72 -14.92 11.63
C ASP A 418 24.12 -14.95 10.24
N LYS A 419 24.69 -15.82 9.39
CA LYS A 419 24.35 -15.81 7.96
C LYS A 419 24.04 -17.21 7.45
N THR A 420 22.96 -17.29 6.67
CA THR A 420 22.51 -18.53 6.03
C THR A 420 22.82 -18.49 4.53
N SER A 421 23.31 -19.60 3.98
CA SER A 421 23.56 -19.75 2.56
C SER A 421 22.26 -19.77 1.74
N GLU A 422 22.39 -19.63 0.43
CA GLU A 422 21.33 -19.99 -0.50
C GLU A 422 20.93 -21.47 -0.34
N SER A 423 19.68 -21.79 -0.73
CA SER A 423 19.18 -23.17 -0.69
C SER A 423 19.77 -23.98 -1.84
N LEU A 424 20.38 -25.10 -1.52
CA LEU A 424 20.98 -26.05 -2.43
C LEU A 424 20.10 -27.29 -2.58
N GLY A 425 19.72 -27.66 -3.78
CA GLY A 425 18.88 -28.85 -4.04
C GLY A 425 18.23 -28.81 -5.43
N PRO A 426 17.46 -29.83 -5.82
CA PRO A 426 17.15 -31.02 -5.03
C PRO A 426 18.33 -31.98 -4.87
N ILE A 427 18.42 -32.61 -3.68
CA ILE A 427 19.31 -33.71 -3.37
C ILE A 427 18.45 -34.97 -3.29
N GLU A 428 18.62 -35.89 -4.24
CA GLU A 428 17.78 -37.06 -4.34
C GLU A 428 18.47 -38.28 -3.69
N VAL A 429 17.75 -38.94 -2.79
CA VAL A 429 18.21 -40.16 -2.13
C VAL A 429 17.23 -41.29 -2.41
N SER A 430 17.70 -42.37 -3.05
CA SER A 430 16.83 -43.50 -3.40
C SER A 430 17.64 -44.81 -3.48
N ASP A 431 17.07 -45.87 -2.95
CA ASP A 431 17.59 -47.23 -3.11
C ASP A 431 17.11 -47.90 -4.43
N LYS A 432 16.32 -47.23 -5.21
CA LYS A 432 15.79 -47.67 -6.51
C LYS A 432 16.42 -46.89 -7.64
N ALA A 433 16.72 -47.59 -8.74
CA ALA A 433 17.08 -46.89 -9.98
C ALA A 433 15.87 -46.14 -10.50
N LEU A 434 16.05 -44.84 -10.81
CA LEU A 434 14.98 -44.02 -11.44
C LEU A 434 14.61 -44.55 -12.83
N THR A 435 13.36 -44.48 -13.15
CA THR A 435 12.86 -44.60 -14.52
C THR A 435 13.35 -43.45 -15.39
N GLU A 436 13.33 -43.62 -16.72
CA GLU A 436 13.71 -42.51 -17.64
C GLU A 436 12.79 -41.29 -17.49
N GLU A 437 11.52 -41.46 -17.10
CA GLU A 437 10.58 -40.38 -16.80
C GLU A 437 10.97 -39.62 -15.53
N GLU A 438 11.40 -40.32 -14.47
CA GLU A 438 11.87 -39.71 -13.23
C GLU A 438 13.19 -38.94 -13.39
N LYS A 439 14.04 -39.33 -14.36
CA LYS A 439 15.30 -38.62 -14.68
C LYS A 439 15.08 -37.30 -15.43
N ASN A 440 13.98 -37.16 -16.15
CA ASN A 440 13.67 -36.01 -16.99
C ASN A 440 12.62 -35.11 -16.36
N ASN A 441 12.53 -35.04 -15.02
CA ASN A 441 11.58 -34.23 -14.32
C ASN A 441 11.67 -32.75 -14.74
N THR A 442 10.53 -32.14 -15.01
CA THR A 442 10.41 -30.73 -15.38
C THR A 442 9.57 -29.98 -14.33
N PRO A 443 9.79 -28.68 -14.11
CA PRO A 443 9.00 -27.95 -13.13
C PRO A 443 7.52 -27.87 -13.58
N PRO A 444 6.57 -27.86 -12.62
CA PRO A 444 5.17 -27.60 -12.92
C PRO A 444 4.98 -26.31 -13.71
N VAL A 445 4.01 -26.30 -14.60
CA VAL A 445 3.67 -25.15 -15.41
C VAL A 445 2.33 -24.57 -14.95
N PRO A 446 2.24 -23.29 -14.60
CA PRO A 446 0.99 -22.67 -14.18
C PRO A 446 0.00 -22.65 -15.35
N VAL A 447 -1.26 -23.03 -15.11
CA VAL A 447 -2.34 -22.88 -16.11
C VAL A 447 -2.57 -21.40 -16.43
N SER A 448 -2.33 -20.54 -15.44
CA SER A 448 -2.28 -19.09 -15.59
C SER A 448 -1.39 -18.52 -14.51
N GLU A 449 -0.40 -17.72 -14.89
CA GLU A 449 0.50 -17.05 -13.93
C GLU A 449 -0.24 -16.08 -13.00
N LYS A 450 -1.34 -15.50 -13.48
CA LYS A 450 -2.13 -14.54 -12.70
C LYS A 450 -3.63 -14.78 -12.83
N ILE A 451 -4.28 -15.08 -11.72
CA ILE A 451 -5.72 -15.31 -11.62
C ILE A 451 -6.37 -14.09 -10.95
N LYS A 452 -7.31 -13.45 -11.63
CA LYS A 452 -8.04 -12.30 -11.08
C LYS A 452 -9.46 -12.73 -10.69
N LYS A 453 -9.83 -12.53 -9.43
CA LYS A 453 -11.17 -12.83 -8.91
C LYS A 453 -11.82 -11.55 -8.41
N THR A 454 -12.96 -11.17 -9.00
CA THR A 454 -13.80 -10.11 -8.46
C THR A 454 -14.89 -10.71 -7.59
N VAL A 455 -15.00 -10.25 -6.35
CA VAL A 455 -16.01 -10.68 -5.39
C VAL A 455 -16.99 -9.54 -5.12
N TYR A 456 -18.28 -9.82 -5.19
CA TYR A 456 -19.32 -8.85 -4.90
C TYR A 456 -19.81 -9.05 -3.47
N ILE A 457 -19.50 -8.10 -2.58
CA ILE A 457 -19.94 -8.12 -1.19
C ILE A 457 -21.40 -7.70 -1.13
N ILE A 458 -22.27 -8.65 -0.83
CA ILE A 458 -23.70 -8.43 -0.67
C ILE A 458 -23.98 -8.28 0.83
N PRO A 459 -24.56 -7.15 1.29
CA PRO A 459 -24.88 -6.95 2.70
C PRO A 459 -25.73 -8.10 3.28
N PHE A 460 -25.44 -8.48 4.52
CA PHE A 460 -26.16 -9.52 5.27
C PHE A 460 -26.07 -10.94 4.70
N LYS A 461 -25.11 -11.21 3.81
CA LYS A 461 -24.84 -12.54 3.24
C LYS A 461 -23.43 -12.97 3.58
N ASP A 462 -23.19 -14.27 3.77
CA ASP A 462 -21.83 -14.80 3.76
C ASP A 462 -21.28 -14.72 2.33
N ASN A 463 -20.23 -13.93 2.17
CA ASN A 463 -19.55 -13.71 0.90
C ASN A 463 -18.20 -14.43 0.84
N SER A 464 -17.88 -15.34 1.77
CA SER A 464 -16.66 -16.14 1.73
C SER A 464 -16.48 -16.80 0.36
N ILE A 465 -15.24 -16.87 -0.10
CA ILE A 465 -14.91 -17.51 -1.37
C ILE A 465 -13.89 -18.62 -1.14
N THR A 466 -13.92 -19.61 -2.00
CA THR A 466 -12.94 -20.70 -2.01
C THR A 466 -12.24 -20.75 -3.35
N PHE A 467 -10.97 -21.12 -3.29
CA PHE A 467 -10.15 -21.46 -4.44
C PHE A 467 -9.68 -22.90 -4.25
N ASP A 468 -10.05 -23.78 -5.16
CA ASP A 468 -9.42 -25.08 -5.27
C ASP A 468 -8.09 -24.87 -6.02
N LEU A 469 -7.00 -25.07 -5.31
CA LEU A 469 -5.66 -24.87 -5.88
C LEU A 469 -5.24 -26.03 -6.78
N LYS A 470 -5.84 -27.22 -6.61
CA LYS A 470 -5.62 -28.36 -7.48
C LYS A 470 -6.01 -28.01 -8.91
N GLY A 471 -5.09 -28.19 -9.81
CA GLY A 471 -5.31 -27.86 -11.22
C GLY A 471 -4.97 -26.42 -11.62
N LEU A 472 -4.45 -25.59 -10.72
CA LEU A 472 -3.89 -24.29 -11.08
C LEU A 472 -2.51 -24.41 -11.76
N ALA A 473 -1.81 -25.50 -11.54
CA ALA A 473 -0.62 -25.90 -12.28
C ALA A 473 -0.80 -27.29 -12.85
N LYS A 474 0.00 -27.61 -13.85
CA LYS A 474 0.10 -28.94 -14.46
C LYS A 474 1.55 -29.33 -14.53
N ASP A 475 1.80 -30.60 -14.30
CA ASP A 475 3.09 -31.22 -14.45
C ASP A 475 2.98 -32.38 -15.44
N ALA A 476 4.03 -32.61 -16.22
CA ALA A 476 4.03 -33.65 -17.23
C ALA A 476 4.29 -35.03 -16.59
N GLU A 477 5.12 -35.04 -15.56
CA GLU A 477 5.63 -36.21 -14.88
C GLU A 477 4.88 -36.50 -13.56
N ASP A 478 4.39 -35.45 -12.86
CA ASP A 478 3.74 -35.56 -11.55
C ASP A 478 2.32 -35.00 -11.56
N GLN A 479 1.33 -35.87 -11.24
CA GLN A 479 -0.07 -35.46 -11.16
C GLN A 479 -0.48 -34.94 -9.76
N ASN A 480 0.36 -35.15 -8.74
CA ASN A 480 0.08 -34.82 -7.36
C ASN A 480 0.95 -33.65 -6.89
N LEU A 481 0.63 -32.46 -7.34
CA LEU A 481 1.34 -31.27 -6.91
C LEU A 481 0.94 -30.85 -5.49
N HIS A 482 1.90 -30.42 -4.72
CA HIS A 482 1.70 -29.79 -3.42
C HIS A 482 1.55 -28.27 -3.59
N TYR A 483 0.55 -27.68 -2.93
CA TYR A 483 0.29 -26.25 -3.00
C TYR A 483 0.43 -25.62 -1.64
N MET A 484 1.12 -24.49 -1.57
CA MET A 484 1.26 -23.67 -0.37
C MET A 484 1.09 -22.18 -0.70
N VAL A 485 0.68 -21.39 0.28
CA VAL A 485 0.70 -19.93 0.18
C VAL A 485 2.12 -19.48 0.51
N ALA A 486 2.87 -19.05 -0.49
CA ALA A 486 4.23 -18.55 -0.31
C ALA A 486 4.25 -17.15 0.30
N SER A 487 3.29 -16.30 -0.10
CA SER A 487 3.07 -14.99 0.50
C SER A 487 1.63 -14.53 0.27
N SER A 488 1.12 -13.63 1.09
CA SER A 488 -0.25 -13.12 0.99
C SER A 488 -0.38 -11.73 1.61
N SER A 489 -1.31 -10.93 1.06
CA SER A 489 -1.82 -9.72 1.71
C SER A 489 -2.81 -10.00 2.85
N PHE A 490 -3.13 -11.28 3.09
CA PHE A 490 -4.10 -11.74 4.10
C PHE A 490 -3.40 -12.60 5.14
N ILE A 491 -3.91 -12.63 6.38
CA ILE A 491 -3.34 -13.41 7.49
C ILE A 491 -3.99 -14.78 7.55
N GLU A 492 -3.17 -15.83 7.57
CA GLU A 492 -3.62 -17.20 7.77
C GLU A 492 -4.25 -17.40 9.17
N GLY A 493 -5.30 -18.20 9.23
CA GLY A 493 -6.05 -18.44 10.45
C GLY A 493 -7.03 -17.32 10.84
N LYS A 494 -6.80 -16.07 10.38
CA LYS A 494 -7.66 -14.91 10.61
C LYS A 494 -8.49 -14.57 9.37
N ASP A 495 -7.84 -14.31 8.25
CA ASP A 495 -8.48 -13.84 7.03
C ASP A 495 -8.78 -14.99 6.07
N TYR A 496 -7.92 -15.98 6.05
CA TYR A 496 -8.07 -17.17 5.22
C TYR A 496 -7.62 -18.45 5.95
N SER A 497 -7.96 -19.57 5.36
CA SER A 497 -7.40 -20.89 5.70
C SER A 497 -7.12 -21.68 4.45
N LEU A 498 -6.07 -22.49 4.49
CA LEU A 498 -5.76 -23.52 3.49
C LEU A 498 -5.92 -24.89 4.17
N ASP A 499 -6.70 -25.78 3.57
CA ASP A 499 -6.89 -27.13 4.10
C ASP A 499 -5.95 -28.17 3.44
N ASP A 500 -5.89 -29.38 4.00
CA ASP A 500 -5.09 -30.50 3.50
C ASP A 500 -5.50 -30.95 2.08
N ASN A 501 -6.66 -30.53 1.60
CA ASN A 501 -7.11 -30.76 0.25
C ASN A 501 -6.71 -29.64 -0.72
N PHE A 502 -5.89 -28.70 -0.28
CA PHE A 502 -5.47 -27.52 -1.02
C PHE A 502 -6.66 -26.62 -1.45
N VAL A 503 -7.68 -26.51 -0.61
CA VAL A 503 -8.77 -25.56 -0.77
C VAL A 503 -8.49 -24.34 0.10
N LEU A 504 -8.17 -23.23 -0.55
CA LEU A 504 -7.96 -21.94 0.11
C LEU A 504 -9.30 -21.23 0.26
N LYS A 505 -9.69 -20.93 1.49
CA LYS A 505 -10.93 -20.23 1.84
C LYS A 505 -10.61 -18.84 2.38
N LEU A 506 -11.07 -17.79 1.70
CA LEU A 506 -11.01 -16.40 2.15
C LEU A 506 -12.33 -16.03 2.82
N TYR A 507 -12.28 -15.57 4.06
CA TYR A 507 -13.47 -15.28 4.86
C TYR A 507 -14.15 -13.97 4.46
N HIS A 508 -15.46 -13.87 4.61
CA HIS A 508 -16.28 -12.75 4.12
C HIS A 508 -15.95 -11.41 4.77
N TYR A 509 -15.51 -11.40 6.04
CA TYR A 509 -15.15 -10.19 6.77
C TYR A 509 -13.76 -9.64 6.39
N SER A 510 -12.94 -10.45 5.72
CA SER A 510 -11.62 -10.08 5.23
C SER A 510 -11.59 -9.73 3.74
N LEU A 511 -12.77 -9.69 3.09
CA LEU A 511 -12.87 -9.37 1.67
C LEU A 511 -12.52 -7.91 1.41
N SER A 512 -11.28 -7.69 1.01
CA SER A 512 -10.72 -6.43 0.57
C SER A 512 -10.03 -6.61 -0.79
N ARG A 513 -9.25 -5.64 -1.23
CA ARG A 513 -8.29 -5.86 -2.30
C ARG A 513 -7.04 -6.50 -1.70
N GLY A 514 -6.59 -7.57 -2.27
CA GLY A 514 -5.40 -8.29 -1.82
C GLY A 514 -5.06 -9.43 -2.77
N ASP A 515 -4.02 -10.17 -2.46
CA ASP A 515 -3.51 -11.23 -3.29
C ASP A 515 -2.92 -12.39 -2.49
N PHE A 516 -2.72 -13.50 -3.19
CA PHE A 516 -1.99 -14.67 -2.73
C PHE A 516 -0.97 -15.05 -3.79
N ASP A 517 0.25 -15.33 -3.40
CA ASP A 517 1.21 -16.05 -4.24
C ASP A 517 1.22 -17.51 -3.81
N ILE A 518 0.79 -18.36 -4.69
CA ILE A 518 0.70 -19.79 -4.49
C ILE A 518 1.91 -20.42 -5.14
N LYS A 519 2.65 -21.22 -4.38
CA LYS A 519 3.72 -22.07 -4.88
C LYS A 519 3.15 -23.48 -5.11
N ALA A 520 3.23 -23.98 -6.35
CA ALA A 520 2.92 -25.36 -6.69
C ALA A 520 4.23 -26.13 -6.88
N THR A 521 4.43 -27.18 -6.13
CA THR A 521 5.69 -27.96 -6.08
C THR A 521 5.41 -29.40 -6.43
N ASP A 522 6.24 -30.00 -7.27
CA ASP A 522 6.21 -31.43 -7.60
C ASP A 522 6.89 -32.30 -6.50
N SER A 523 6.86 -33.59 -6.64
CA SER A 523 7.46 -34.54 -5.68
C SER A 523 8.98 -34.48 -5.65
N LYS A 524 9.63 -33.80 -6.60
CA LYS A 524 11.08 -33.63 -6.70
C LYS A 524 11.53 -32.22 -6.26
N GLY A 525 10.60 -31.37 -5.84
CA GLY A 525 10.88 -30.05 -5.30
C GLY A 525 10.97 -28.93 -6.35
N LEU A 526 10.81 -29.25 -7.64
CA LEU A 526 10.69 -28.20 -8.65
C LEU A 526 9.34 -27.51 -8.51
N SER A 527 9.28 -26.23 -8.77
CA SER A 527 8.06 -25.45 -8.47
C SER A 527 7.80 -24.35 -9.46
N CYS A 528 6.53 -23.89 -9.49
CA CYS A 528 6.11 -22.67 -10.16
C CYS A 528 5.29 -21.79 -9.23
N ASN A 529 5.20 -20.50 -9.56
CA ASN A 529 4.42 -19.53 -8.79
C ASN A 529 3.17 -19.12 -9.55
N ILE A 530 2.06 -18.93 -8.83
CA ILE A 530 0.76 -18.54 -9.34
C ILE A 530 0.23 -17.41 -8.47
N SER A 531 -0.06 -16.25 -9.05
CA SER A 531 -0.63 -15.11 -8.32
C SER A 531 -2.15 -15.12 -8.41
N ILE A 532 -2.86 -15.09 -7.28
CA ILE A 532 -4.32 -14.93 -7.20
C ILE A 532 -4.62 -13.54 -6.66
N VAL A 533 -5.14 -12.66 -7.50
CA VAL A 533 -5.53 -11.30 -7.12
C VAL A 533 -7.03 -11.23 -6.85
N VAL A 534 -7.40 -10.88 -5.64
CA VAL A 534 -8.78 -10.69 -5.21
C VAL A 534 -9.12 -9.20 -5.24
N LYS A 535 -10.23 -8.86 -5.89
CA LYS A 535 -10.81 -7.52 -5.86
C LYS A 535 -12.23 -7.60 -5.33
N SER A 536 -12.55 -6.88 -4.27
CA SER A 536 -13.91 -6.81 -3.75
C SER A 536 -14.66 -5.58 -4.27
N ILE A 537 -15.98 -5.73 -4.49
CA ILE A 537 -16.89 -4.65 -4.83
C ILE A 537 -18.07 -4.71 -3.86
N ASN A 538 -18.19 -3.72 -2.99
CA ASN A 538 -19.31 -3.64 -2.06
C ASN A 538 -20.57 -3.18 -2.80
N VAL A 539 -21.48 -4.14 -3.06
CA VAL A 539 -22.75 -3.89 -3.79
C VAL A 539 -23.63 -2.90 -3.02
N GLY A 540 -23.59 -2.93 -1.69
CA GLY A 540 -24.36 -1.98 -0.86
C GLY A 540 -23.93 -0.54 -1.08
N VAL A 541 -22.63 -0.29 -1.15
CA VAL A 541 -22.08 1.05 -1.44
C VAL A 541 -22.41 1.49 -2.87
N VAL A 542 -22.22 0.61 -3.85
CA VAL A 542 -22.54 0.91 -5.25
C VAL A 542 -24.03 1.23 -5.44
N THR A 543 -24.92 0.44 -4.82
CA THR A 543 -26.36 0.70 -4.88
C THR A 543 -26.76 1.99 -4.16
N ALA A 544 -26.15 2.31 -3.01
CA ALA A 544 -26.39 3.56 -2.30
C ALA A 544 -25.99 4.79 -3.16
N ILE A 545 -24.83 4.73 -3.80
CA ILE A 545 -24.36 5.77 -4.72
C ILE A 545 -25.33 5.92 -5.91
N ALA A 546 -25.75 4.80 -6.52
CA ALA A 546 -26.70 4.83 -7.64
C ALA A 546 -28.04 5.45 -7.24
N VAL A 547 -28.59 5.10 -6.08
CA VAL A 547 -29.83 5.69 -5.55
C VAL A 547 -29.66 7.19 -5.30
N LEU A 548 -28.54 7.62 -4.75
CA LEU A 548 -28.23 9.03 -4.52
C LEU A 548 -28.16 9.82 -5.84
N ILE A 549 -27.49 9.29 -6.87
CA ILE A 549 -27.41 9.90 -8.19
C ILE A 549 -28.81 10.02 -8.82
N ILE A 550 -29.63 8.94 -8.75
CA ILE A 550 -31.00 8.96 -9.25
C ILE A 550 -31.83 10.00 -8.50
N GLY A 551 -31.69 10.08 -7.17
CA GLY A 551 -32.35 11.09 -6.35
C GLY A 551 -31.99 12.53 -6.77
N LEU A 552 -30.70 12.81 -7.01
CA LEU A 552 -30.22 14.09 -7.50
C LEU A 552 -30.78 14.45 -8.89
N ILE A 553 -30.84 13.47 -9.79
CA ILE A 553 -31.43 13.65 -11.13
C ILE A 553 -32.93 13.98 -11.01
N VAL A 554 -33.67 13.26 -10.16
CA VAL A 554 -35.09 13.51 -9.92
C VAL A 554 -35.30 14.94 -9.35
N LEU A 555 -34.49 15.34 -8.37
CA LEU A 555 -34.54 16.69 -7.80
C LEU A 555 -34.22 17.79 -8.84
N ALA A 556 -33.21 17.55 -9.67
CA ALA A 556 -32.87 18.48 -10.76
C ALA A 556 -33.99 18.61 -11.80
N VAL A 557 -34.64 17.50 -12.16
CA VAL A 557 -35.78 17.48 -13.07
C VAL A 557 -36.99 18.20 -12.45
N MET A 558 -37.29 17.96 -11.17
CA MET A 558 -38.35 18.63 -10.44
C MET A 558 -38.08 20.15 -10.32
N GLY A 559 -36.83 20.53 -10.00
CA GLY A 559 -36.42 21.95 -9.95
C GLY A 559 -36.56 22.63 -11.30
N TYR A 560 -36.17 21.96 -12.39
CA TYR A 560 -36.32 22.44 -13.75
C TYR A 560 -37.80 22.62 -14.15
N LEU A 561 -38.66 21.67 -13.80
CA LEU A 561 -40.11 21.77 -14.06
C LEU A 561 -40.76 22.88 -13.22
N ALA A 562 -40.40 23.01 -11.95
CA ALA A 562 -40.86 24.10 -11.09
C ALA A 562 -40.40 25.46 -11.62
N TYR A 563 -39.14 25.59 -12.04
CA TYR A 563 -38.63 26.82 -12.68
C TYR A 563 -39.41 27.16 -13.94
N LYS A 564 -39.70 26.17 -14.81
CA LYS A 564 -40.46 26.36 -16.05
C LYS A 564 -41.89 26.83 -15.81
N ILE A 565 -42.54 26.34 -14.74
CA ILE A 565 -43.95 26.63 -14.43
C ILE A 565 -44.10 27.93 -13.60
N TRP A 566 -43.23 28.11 -12.59
CA TRP A 566 -43.35 29.18 -11.61
C TRP A 566 -42.35 30.32 -11.80
N GLY A 567 -41.22 30.05 -12.39
CA GLY A 567 -40.13 30.99 -12.60
C GLY A 567 -40.25 31.84 -13.87
N THR A 568 -41.04 31.41 -14.87
CA THR A 568 -41.17 32.15 -16.13
C THR A 568 -42.01 33.42 -15.92
N PRO A 569 -41.48 34.62 -16.21
CA PRO A 569 -42.20 35.86 -15.96
C PRO A 569 -43.26 36.10 -17.03
N PHE A 570 -44.41 36.65 -16.59
CA PHE A 570 -45.33 37.36 -17.45
C PHE A 570 -44.71 38.72 -17.78
N GLY A 571 -44.45 39.05 -18.97
CA GLY A 571 -43.82 40.31 -19.36
C GLY A 571 -44.67 41.56 -19.18
N GLY A 572 -45.94 41.42 -18.78
CA GLY A 572 -46.86 42.53 -18.63
C GLY A 572 -48.30 42.12 -18.30
N PRO A 573 -49.24 43.03 -18.33
CA PRO A 573 -50.64 42.80 -17.99
C PRO A 573 -51.38 41.98 -19.04
N ILE A 574 -52.36 41.22 -18.55
CA ILE A 574 -53.34 40.48 -19.34
C ILE A 574 -54.69 41.10 -19.12
N THR A 575 -55.33 41.55 -20.19
CA THR A 575 -56.69 42.08 -20.18
C THR A 575 -57.64 41.02 -20.75
N VAL A 576 -58.69 40.75 -20.01
CA VAL A 576 -59.76 39.84 -20.44
C VAL A 576 -61.04 40.57 -20.49
N LYS A 577 -61.65 40.57 -21.66
CA LYS A 577 -62.97 41.17 -21.91
C LYS A 577 -63.99 40.08 -22.19
N SER A 578 -65.15 40.12 -21.59
CA SER A 578 -66.24 39.20 -21.87
C SER A 578 -67.49 39.91 -22.22
N GLU A 579 -68.20 39.41 -23.20
CA GLU A 579 -69.50 39.94 -23.62
C GLU A 579 -70.54 38.80 -23.54
N LYS A 580 -71.67 39.09 -22.84
CA LYS A 580 -72.76 38.14 -22.69
C LYS A 580 -74.09 38.91 -22.72
N GLY A 581 -74.93 38.55 -23.73
CA GLY A 581 -76.25 39.23 -23.87
C GLY A 581 -76.21 40.76 -23.92
N GLY A 582 -75.14 41.36 -24.48
CA GLY A 582 -74.93 42.78 -24.58
C GLY A 582 -74.24 43.42 -23.37
N ASP A 583 -74.10 42.72 -22.23
CA ASP A 583 -73.38 43.24 -21.06
C ASP A 583 -71.85 42.89 -21.24
N LYS A 584 -71.02 43.92 -21.02
CA LYS A 584 -69.58 43.90 -21.20
C LYS A 584 -68.84 43.98 -19.86
N LYS A 585 -67.95 43.03 -19.57
CA LYS A 585 -67.05 43.13 -18.44
C LYS A 585 -65.59 43.01 -18.89
N GLU A 586 -64.76 43.85 -18.33
CA GLU A 586 -63.33 43.88 -18.62
C GLU A 586 -62.54 43.92 -17.32
N GLN A 587 -61.44 43.15 -17.28
CA GLN A 587 -60.49 43.22 -16.19
C GLN A 587 -59.08 42.99 -16.68
N THR A 588 -58.16 43.79 -16.17
CA THR A 588 -56.72 43.69 -16.41
C THR A 588 -56.03 43.22 -15.15
N ILE A 589 -55.23 42.15 -15.26
CA ILE A 589 -54.41 41.60 -14.16
C ILE A 589 -52.95 41.56 -14.56
N THR A 590 -52.07 42.01 -13.65
CA THR A 590 -50.65 41.90 -13.76
C THR A 590 -50.16 40.85 -12.77
N LYS A 591 -49.45 39.84 -13.24
CA LYS A 591 -48.81 38.80 -12.41
C LYS A 591 -47.35 38.69 -12.80
N LYS A 592 -46.47 38.48 -11.82
CA LYS A 592 -45.01 38.37 -12.09
C LYS A 592 -44.62 37.03 -12.70
N THR A 593 -45.05 35.92 -12.14
CA THR A 593 -44.65 34.56 -12.57
C THR A 593 -45.77 33.53 -12.34
N GLY A 594 -45.61 32.34 -12.88
CA GLY A 594 -46.46 31.18 -12.66
C GLY A 594 -47.67 31.11 -13.58
N ARG A 595 -48.72 30.41 -13.15
CA ARG A 595 -50.02 30.30 -13.87
C ARG A 595 -51.02 31.30 -13.32
N LEU A 596 -51.78 31.92 -14.20
CA LEU A 596 -52.86 32.82 -13.85
C LEU A 596 -54.20 32.22 -14.27
N PRO A 597 -55.00 31.65 -13.35
CA PRO A 597 -56.28 31.05 -13.68
C PRO A 597 -57.29 32.10 -14.19
N LEU A 598 -58.11 31.69 -15.14
CA LEU A 598 -59.18 32.55 -15.68
C LEU A 598 -60.18 32.97 -14.58
N SER A 599 -60.37 32.13 -13.55
CA SER A 599 -61.21 32.43 -12.37
C SER A 599 -60.77 33.67 -11.57
N ARG A 600 -59.55 34.16 -11.78
CA ARG A 600 -59.07 35.42 -11.17
C ARG A 600 -59.63 36.65 -11.82
N PHE A 601 -60.11 36.51 -13.06
CA PHE A 601 -60.74 37.60 -13.78
C PHE A 601 -62.26 37.67 -13.47
N ARG A 602 -62.73 38.82 -13.07
CA ARG A 602 -64.18 39.08 -12.79
C ARG A 602 -64.95 39.35 -14.09
N VAL A 603 -65.02 38.32 -14.93
CA VAL A 603 -65.66 38.30 -16.22
C VAL A 603 -66.89 37.40 -16.21
N HIS A 604 -67.80 37.54 -17.20
CA HIS A 604 -68.92 36.61 -17.30
C HIS A 604 -68.48 35.15 -17.47
N ASN A 605 -69.21 34.27 -16.82
CA ASN A 605 -69.03 32.86 -17.08
C ASN A 605 -69.75 32.48 -18.38
N ILE A 606 -68.99 32.21 -19.42
CA ILE A 606 -69.46 31.85 -20.76
C ILE A 606 -69.15 30.43 -21.17
N GLY A 607 -69.11 29.50 -20.21
CA GLY A 607 -68.96 28.06 -20.47
C GLY A 607 -67.53 27.56 -20.38
N PHE A 608 -66.57 28.35 -19.95
CA PHE A 608 -65.24 27.88 -19.62
C PHE A 608 -65.17 27.30 -18.19
N ASP A 609 -64.47 26.21 -17.99
CA ASP A 609 -64.04 25.83 -16.63
C ASP A 609 -62.96 26.83 -16.19
N THR A 610 -63.36 27.86 -15.50
CA THR A 610 -62.48 28.98 -15.12
C THR A 610 -61.40 28.60 -14.14
N LYS A 611 -61.54 27.50 -13.40
CA LYS A 611 -60.50 26.97 -12.49
C LYS A 611 -59.45 26.17 -13.23
N LYS A 612 -59.85 25.46 -14.30
CA LYS A 612 -58.96 24.62 -15.12
C LYS A 612 -58.51 25.30 -16.42
N THR A 613 -58.93 26.55 -16.63
CA THR A 613 -58.45 27.41 -17.72
C THR A 613 -57.53 28.47 -17.14
N TYR A 614 -56.34 28.61 -17.67
CA TYR A 614 -55.34 29.52 -17.14
C TYR A 614 -54.41 30.08 -18.22
N PHE A 615 -53.77 31.19 -17.90
CA PHE A 615 -52.69 31.76 -18.69
C PHE A 615 -51.36 31.31 -18.17
N GLU A 616 -50.48 30.95 -19.09
CA GLU A 616 -49.11 30.49 -18.81
C GLU A 616 -48.10 31.42 -19.47
N ALA A 617 -47.12 31.88 -18.71
CA ALA A 617 -46.05 32.74 -19.21
C ALA A 617 -45.08 31.94 -20.12
N SER A 618 -44.61 32.59 -21.19
CA SER A 618 -43.65 31.97 -22.11
C SER A 618 -42.21 32.50 -21.93
N GLY A 619 -42.02 33.57 -21.14
CA GLY A 619 -40.75 34.32 -21.09
C GLY A 619 -40.41 35.07 -22.38
N LYS A 620 -41.37 35.18 -23.30
CA LYS A 620 -41.31 35.88 -24.59
C LYS A 620 -42.45 36.88 -24.68
N PRO A 621 -42.51 37.78 -25.71
CA PRO A 621 -43.59 38.73 -25.87
C PRO A 621 -44.90 38.07 -26.33
N TYR A 622 -45.23 36.92 -25.79
CA TYR A 622 -46.50 36.23 -25.92
C TYR A 622 -46.75 35.36 -24.70
N ILE A 623 -48.00 34.98 -24.46
CA ILE A 623 -48.43 34.04 -23.45
C ILE A 623 -49.23 32.91 -24.09
N PHE A 624 -49.51 31.85 -23.32
CA PHE A 624 -50.46 30.83 -23.72
C PHE A 624 -51.70 30.87 -22.84
N MET A 625 -52.89 30.77 -23.45
CA MET A 625 -54.11 30.36 -22.76
C MET A 625 -54.25 28.85 -22.88
N CYS A 626 -54.35 28.17 -21.76
CA CYS A 626 -54.45 26.71 -21.68
C CYS A 626 -55.76 26.31 -21.00
N SER A 627 -56.41 25.27 -21.46
CA SER A 627 -57.62 24.74 -20.83
C SER A 627 -57.60 23.20 -20.83
N SER A 628 -58.28 22.61 -19.85
CA SER A 628 -58.45 21.14 -19.77
C SER A 628 -59.39 20.60 -20.86
N LYS A 629 -60.31 21.45 -21.37
CA LYS A 629 -61.18 21.13 -22.50
C LYS A 629 -60.73 21.92 -23.74
N GLU A 630 -61.06 21.41 -24.92
CA GLU A 630 -60.84 22.16 -26.16
C GLU A 630 -61.74 23.39 -26.22
N PHE A 631 -61.22 24.44 -26.83
CA PHE A 631 -61.90 25.70 -27.06
C PHE A 631 -61.52 26.28 -28.44
N TYR A 632 -62.33 27.16 -28.97
CA TYR A 632 -62.07 27.87 -30.22
C TYR A 632 -61.30 29.16 -29.97
N CYS A 633 -60.19 29.32 -30.66
CA CYS A 633 -59.38 30.54 -30.66
C CYS A 633 -59.27 31.06 -32.08
N ASN A 634 -59.85 32.22 -32.35
CA ASN A 634 -59.96 32.82 -33.69
C ASN A 634 -60.47 31.78 -34.74
N GLY A 635 -61.49 31.00 -34.36
CA GLY A 635 -62.12 29.97 -35.24
C GLY A 635 -61.38 28.61 -35.27
N LYS A 636 -60.24 28.46 -34.65
CA LYS A 636 -59.47 27.20 -34.60
C LYS A 636 -59.61 26.49 -33.25
N LEU A 637 -59.96 25.22 -33.30
CA LEU A 637 -60.06 24.35 -32.11
C LEU A 637 -58.68 24.05 -31.51
N THR A 638 -58.52 24.25 -30.20
CA THR A 638 -57.24 24.01 -29.49
C THR A 638 -57.43 23.85 -27.98
N LYS A 639 -56.50 23.19 -27.31
CA LYS A 639 -56.38 23.21 -25.83
C LYS A 639 -55.36 24.25 -25.33
N ARG A 640 -54.56 24.82 -26.26
CA ARG A 640 -53.52 25.78 -25.96
C ARG A 640 -53.42 26.83 -27.06
N ALA A 641 -53.82 28.03 -26.77
CA ALA A 641 -53.77 29.15 -27.71
C ALA A 641 -52.62 30.10 -27.38
N LYS A 642 -51.86 30.51 -28.39
CA LYS A 642 -50.83 31.55 -28.29
C LYS A 642 -51.48 32.92 -28.40
N ILE A 643 -51.21 33.79 -27.43
CA ILE A 643 -51.67 35.19 -27.39
C ILE A 643 -50.44 36.08 -27.53
N SER A 644 -50.30 36.71 -28.67
CA SER A 644 -49.15 37.57 -28.99
C SER A 644 -49.33 38.98 -28.43
N ASN A 645 -48.20 39.67 -28.27
CA ASN A 645 -48.17 41.03 -27.72
C ASN A 645 -49.03 42.00 -28.57
N ASN A 646 -49.92 42.74 -27.90
CA ASN A 646 -50.81 43.76 -28.48
C ASN A 646 -51.74 43.24 -29.61
N ILE A 647 -51.98 41.95 -29.67
CA ILE A 647 -52.90 41.32 -30.62
C ILE A 647 -54.04 40.70 -29.84
N PRO A 648 -55.26 41.31 -29.88
CA PRO A 648 -56.43 40.73 -29.23
C PRO A 648 -56.80 39.37 -29.88
N VAL A 649 -57.17 38.44 -29.04
CA VAL A 649 -57.54 37.10 -29.47
C VAL A 649 -58.91 36.75 -28.94
N ASN A 650 -59.81 36.37 -29.83
CA ASN A 650 -61.15 35.95 -29.46
C ASN A 650 -61.20 34.44 -29.19
N VAL A 651 -61.71 34.05 -28.03
CA VAL A 651 -61.87 32.70 -27.61
C VAL A 651 -63.32 32.36 -27.26
N LYS A 652 -63.76 31.20 -27.66
CA LYS A 652 -65.11 30.68 -27.43
C LYS A 652 -65.04 29.24 -26.84
N PRO A 653 -65.93 28.87 -25.91
CA PRO A 653 -65.95 27.53 -25.33
C PRO A 653 -66.36 26.46 -26.35
N ASN A 654 -67.21 26.79 -27.31
CA ASN A 654 -67.61 25.96 -28.45
C ASN A 654 -67.82 26.80 -29.71
N LYS A 655 -68.00 26.20 -30.90
CA LYS A 655 -68.12 26.86 -32.20
C LYS A 655 -69.37 27.75 -32.29
N GLU A 656 -70.47 27.29 -31.69
CA GLU A 656 -71.80 27.90 -31.79
C GLU A 656 -72.05 28.96 -30.70
N SER A 657 -71.17 29.12 -29.75
CA SER A 657 -71.32 30.09 -28.67
C SER A 657 -71.36 31.52 -29.23
N ALA A 658 -72.48 32.24 -28.91
CA ALA A 658 -72.60 33.64 -29.18
C ALA A 658 -71.70 34.49 -28.26
N ASP A 659 -71.40 33.97 -27.08
CA ASP A 659 -70.61 34.67 -26.06
C ASP A 659 -69.11 34.51 -26.38
N ILE A 660 -68.33 35.58 -26.22
CA ILE A 660 -66.92 35.66 -26.57
C ILE A 660 -66.11 36.17 -25.40
N ILE A 661 -64.94 35.61 -25.18
CA ILE A 661 -63.88 36.25 -24.40
C ILE A 661 -62.82 36.79 -25.36
N THR A 662 -62.51 38.07 -25.24
CA THR A 662 -61.35 38.65 -25.91
C THR A 662 -60.22 38.81 -24.93
N VAL A 663 -59.07 38.20 -25.25
CA VAL A 663 -57.86 38.26 -24.43
C VAL A 663 -56.82 39.12 -25.14
N GLU A 664 -56.32 40.13 -24.42
CA GLU A 664 -55.22 40.97 -24.86
C GLU A 664 -54.04 40.87 -23.90
N TYR A 665 -52.85 40.79 -24.43
CA TYR A 665 -51.65 40.76 -23.65
C TYR A 665 -50.67 41.84 -24.08
N GLN A 666 -50.24 42.67 -23.10
CA GLN A 666 -49.33 43.79 -23.34
C GLN A 666 -47.98 43.47 -22.70
N SER A 667 -47.01 42.99 -23.50
CA SER A 667 -45.69 42.61 -23.01
C SER A 667 -44.68 43.76 -23.06
N ARG A 668 -43.93 43.92 -22.00
CA ARG A 668 -42.72 44.77 -21.93
C ARG A 668 -41.45 44.01 -22.31
N LEU A 669 -41.55 42.67 -22.58
CA LEU A 669 -40.43 41.84 -22.98
C LEU A 669 -40.09 42.15 -24.47
N LYS A 670 -38.83 42.49 -24.75
CA LYS A 670 -38.34 42.69 -26.12
C LYS A 670 -38.16 41.34 -26.82
N GLU A 671 -38.51 41.26 -28.10
CA GLU A 671 -38.10 40.14 -28.93
C GLU A 671 -36.57 40.10 -29.04
N ARG A 672 -35.94 39.01 -28.55
CA ARG A 672 -34.54 38.76 -28.88
C ARG A 672 -34.46 38.44 -30.37
N LYS A 673 -34.02 39.42 -31.18
CA LYS A 673 -33.60 39.17 -32.55
C LYS A 673 -32.49 38.14 -32.53
N ASN A 674 -32.71 36.94 -33.12
CA ASN A 674 -31.67 35.96 -33.39
C ASN A 674 -30.67 36.58 -34.37
N SER A 675 -29.59 37.16 -33.86
CA SER A 675 -28.43 37.53 -34.66
C SER A 675 -27.65 36.25 -35.00
N ARG A 676 -28.17 35.44 -35.91
CA ARG A 676 -27.33 34.58 -36.71
C ARG A 676 -26.79 35.44 -37.85
N ARG A 677 -25.66 36.06 -37.64
CA ARG A 677 -24.79 36.47 -38.74
C ARG A 677 -23.61 35.52 -38.80
N ALA A 678 -23.50 34.92 -39.98
CA ALA A 678 -22.44 34.11 -40.46
C ALA A 678 -21.04 34.64 -40.06
N ARG A 679 -20.18 33.75 -39.58
CA ARG A 679 -18.77 33.88 -39.88
C ARG A 679 -18.43 32.77 -40.87
N LYS A 680 -18.02 33.24 -42.03
CA LYS A 680 -17.29 32.47 -43.02
C LYS A 680 -15.97 31.98 -42.46
#